data_31078e0bc2d3b21cbb9cd3a4a3458e1b
#
_entry.id   31078e0bc2d3b21cbb9cd3a4a3458e1b
#
_cell.length_a   1.000
_cell.length_b   1.000
_cell.length_c   1.000
_cell.angle_alpha   90.00
_cell.angle_beta   90.00
_cell.angle_gamma   90.00
#
_symmetry.space_group_name_H-M   'P 1'
#
loop_
_entity.id
_entity.type
_entity.pdbx_description
1 polymer ?
#
loop_
_entity_poly.entity_id
_entity_poly.type
_entity_poly.pdbx_seq_one_letter_code
_entity_poly.pdbx_strand_id
1 'polypeptide(L)'
;MKQYTVTGMSCAACSARVEKAVSKVDGVTSCSVSLLTNSMGVEGSATDAQIVEAVEQAGYGASPKGTATESENDKANNSLEQLKAAQDALVDRETPKLRNRLIASLIFLVVLMYFSMGHMMWGWPLPEFFNGNHVAMGLLQLLLTVAVMVINQKFFISGFKGLIHGAPNMDTLVALGSAASFGYSVYALFAMTAAQVNGDMDAVMSYMHEFYFESAAMILALITVGKMLEAHSKGKTTDALKSLMQLAPKTATIVRDGVEQEISVDAVKKGDIFVVRPGENIPVDGEIIDGTTAVNESALTGESIPVDKQPKDAVSAATVNQSGFIKCRATRVGEDTTLSQIIQMVSDAAATKAPIAKIADRVSGVFVPAVITIAIITIIAWLIAGETVGFALARGISVLVISCPCALGLATPVAIMVGNGKGAKSGILFKTAASLEATGRTQIVALDKTGTITSGEPKVTDIVPDETFFEETGNHAGALLAIAASVEAKSEHPLAKAIMERAKTDEIAVAEVTDFSAVVGNGLTAILAGKMIKAGNLAFVSKFVKVSDDMRAKAVEFSKEGKTPLFFAADDRLCGIIAVADTIKEDSPEAVRQLKNMGIRVVMLTGDNEQTANAIGKQAGVDEVIAGVLPDGKEAVIRKLKKQGRVAMVGDGINDAPALTRADMGIAIGAGSDVAIDAADVVLMKSRLIDVPAAVRLSRATLTNIHENLFWAFFYNVIGIPLAAGLWYPLLGWKLNPMFGAAAMSLSSFCVVTNALRLNLCRVYDPKHDRKATPDRKNKTNKPNESEEKSMTKTMNIEGMMCGHCEARVKKALEALDAVSEAAVSHESGTAVVTLSSDISDEKLKETVEAEDYKVTSIQ
;
A
#
# COMPACT_ATOMS: atom_id res chain seq x y z
N MET A 1 -12.26 8.30 -6.01
CA MET A 1 -11.21 8.78 -6.96
C MET A 1 -11.65 8.51 -8.39
N LYS A 2 -11.74 9.53 -9.27
CA LYS A 2 -12.05 9.34 -10.70
C LYS A 2 -10.81 8.82 -11.42
N GLN A 3 -10.96 7.83 -12.32
CA GLN A 3 -9.86 7.26 -13.09
C GLN A 3 -9.92 7.65 -14.58
N TYR A 4 -8.75 7.91 -15.16
CA TYR A 4 -8.58 8.25 -16.58
C TYR A 4 -7.49 7.39 -17.20
N THR A 5 -7.64 7.04 -18.47
CA THR A 5 -6.56 6.48 -19.29
C THR A 5 -5.79 7.63 -19.91
N VAL A 6 -4.46 7.67 -19.74
CA VAL A 6 -3.58 8.72 -20.29
C VAL A 6 -2.69 8.13 -21.36
N THR A 7 -2.67 8.73 -22.57
CA THR A 7 -1.90 8.25 -23.71
C THR A 7 -0.76 9.21 -24.07
N GLY A 8 0.33 8.68 -24.64
CA GLY A 8 1.47 9.48 -25.09
C GLY A 8 2.58 9.65 -24.06
N MET A 9 2.45 9.10 -22.84
CA MET A 9 3.51 9.12 -21.82
C MET A 9 4.59 8.09 -22.15
N SER A 10 5.86 8.48 -22.12
CA SER A 10 6.99 7.58 -22.40
C SER A 10 7.99 7.47 -21.24
N CYS A 11 7.91 8.35 -20.24
CA CYS A 11 8.87 8.40 -19.12
C CYS A 11 8.28 9.10 -17.89
N ALA A 12 9.00 9.01 -16.76
CA ALA A 12 8.61 9.62 -15.49
C ALA A 12 8.42 11.16 -15.57
N ALA A 13 9.24 11.84 -16.37
CA ALA A 13 9.08 13.28 -16.59
C ALA A 13 7.73 13.63 -17.28
N CYS A 14 7.23 12.73 -18.16
CA CYS A 14 5.93 12.89 -18.79
C CYS A 14 4.80 12.78 -17.76
N SER A 15 4.83 11.76 -16.89
CA SER A 15 3.81 11.57 -15.85
C SER A 15 3.81 12.72 -14.83
N ALA A 16 4.98 13.23 -14.44
CA ALA A 16 5.10 14.38 -13.54
C ALA A 16 4.52 15.65 -14.16
N ARG A 17 4.65 15.83 -15.48
CA ARG A 17 4.10 16.98 -16.20
C ARG A 17 2.58 16.93 -16.26
N VAL A 18 1.99 15.78 -16.59
CA VAL A 18 0.53 15.60 -16.58
C VAL A 18 -0.01 15.85 -15.18
N GLU A 19 0.60 15.27 -14.15
CA GLU A 19 0.23 15.46 -12.74
C GLU A 19 0.26 16.95 -12.36
N LYS A 20 1.31 17.67 -12.72
CA LYS A 20 1.45 19.11 -12.47
C LYS A 20 0.40 19.96 -13.23
N ALA A 21 0.02 19.57 -14.44
CA ALA A 21 -0.99 20.28 -15.23
C ALA A 21 -2.38 20.10 -14.61
N VAL A 22 -2.76 18.87 -14.29
CA VAL A 22 -4.06 18.54 -13.71
C VAL A 22 -4.20 19.06 -12.27
N SER A 23 -3.13 19.03 -11.47
CA SER A 23 -3.14 19.58 -10.10
C SER A 23 -3.33 21.10 -10.05
N LYS A 24 -3.28 21.81 -11.19
CA LYS A 24 -3.55 23.25 -11.27
C LYS A 24 -4.99 23.56 -11.66
N VAL A 25 -5.77 22.57 -12.01
CA VAL A 25 -7.19 22.73 -12.37
C VAL A 25 -7.97 23.02 -11.09
N ASP A 26 -8.78 24.07 -11.12
CA ASP A 26 -9.63 24.45 -10.00
C ASP A 26 -10.59 23.30 -9.65
N GLY A 27 -10.68 22.97 -8.36
CA GLY A 27 -11.48 21.87 -7.87
C GLY A 27 -10.78 20.49 -7.82
N VAL A 28 -9.51 20.38 -8.23
CA VAL A 28 -8.70 19.17 -8.02
C VAL A 28 -8.00 19.25 -6.66
N THR A 29 -8.31 18.29 -5.79
CA THR A 29 -7.67 18.16 -4.46
C THR A 29 -6.42 17.28 -4.51
N SER A 30 -6.47 16.19 -5.27
CA SER A 30 -5.29 15.35 -5.52
C SER A 30 -5.28 14.80 -6.94
N CYS A 31 -4.07 14.60 -7.48
CA CYS A 31 -3.85 13.95 -8.77
C CYS A 31 -2.64 13.03 -8.66
N SER A 32 -2.79 11.81 -9.17
CA SER A 32 -1.71 10.84 -9.26
C SER A 32 -1.71 10.18 -10.64
N VAL A 33 -0.55 10.17 -11.31
CA VAL A 33 -0.41 9.65 -12.67
C VAL A 33 0.54 8.46 -12.67
N SER A 34 0.07 7.29 -13.07
CA SER A 34 0.86 6.07 -13.18
C SER A 34 1.35 5.86 -14.61
N LEU A 35 2.68 5.91 -14.79
CA LEU A 35 3.32 5.54 -16.06
C LEU A 35 3.19 4.04 -16.38
N LEU A 36 3.06 3.21 -15.34
CA LEU A 36 3.05 1.76 -15.47
C LEU A 36 1.73 1.25 -16.07
N THR A 37 0.62 1.79 -15.58
CA THR A 37 -0.74 1.42 -16.00
C THR A 37 -1.30 2.39 -17.06
N ASN A 38 -0.55 3.44 -17.42
CA ASN A 38 -1.01 4.55 -18.28
C ASN A 38 -2.34 5.13 -17.79
N SER A 39 -2.51 5.21 -16.48
CA SER A 39 -3.71 5.72 -15.82
C SER A 39 -3.42 6.93 -14.94
N MET A 40 -4.47 7.69 -14.67
CA MET A 40 -4.45 8.85 -13.79
C MET A 40 -5.65 8.77 -12.86
N GLY A 41 -5.41 8.90 -11.54
CA GLY A 41 -6.43 9.04 -10.53
C GLY A 41 -6.54 10.51 -10.12
N VAL A 42 -7.75 11.07 -10.10
CA VAL A 42 -8.03 12.45 -9.71
C VAL A 42 -9.10 12.49 -8.64
N GLU A 43 -8.87 13.26 -7.58
CA GLU A 43 -9.84 13.55 -6.53
C GLU A 43 -10.19 15.05 -6.58
N GLY A 44 -11.45 15.36 -6.33
CA GLY A 44 -11.96 16.72 -6.33
C GLY A 44 -13.28 16.86 -7.07
N SER A 45 -13.73 18.11 -7.20
CA SER A 45 -15.00 18.48 -7.83
C SER A 45 -14.88 18.90 -9.31
N ALA A 46 -13.64 18.88 -9.86
CA ALA A 46 -13.41 19.26 -11.27
C ALA A 46 -14.17 18.32 -12.23
N THR A 47 -14.62 18.90 -13.36
CA THR A 47 -15.33 18.14 -14.41
C THR A 47 -14.36 17.36 -15.29
N ASP A 48 -14.86 16.27 -15.89
CA ASP A 48 -14.03 15.42 -16.76
C ASP A 48 -13.48 16.20 -17.97
N ALA A 49 -14.27 17.13 -18.50
CA ALA A 49 -13.86 17.97 -19.61
C ALA A 49 -12.65 18.86 -19.25
N GLN A 50 -12.68 19.50 -18.07
CA GLN A 50 -11.57 20.34 -17.59
C GLN A 50 -10.29 19.51 -17.35
N ILE A 51 -10.42 18.30 -16.84
CA ILE A 51 -9.30 17.40 -16.59
C ILE A 51 -8.68 16.94 -17.91
N VAL A 52 -9.51 16.52 -18.88
CA VAL A 52 -9.05 16.10 -20.22
C VAL A 52 -8.36 17.25 -20.94
N GLU A 53 -8.96 18.45 -20.94
CA GLU A 53 -8.37 19.62 -21.56
C GLU A 53 -7.00 19.98 -20.96
N ALA A 54 -6.84 19.91 -19.64
CA ALA A 54 -5.56 20.17 -18.99
C ALA A 54 -4.46 19.17 -19.40
N VAL A 55 -4.84 17.90 -19.63
CA VAL A 55 -3.92 16.86 -20.12
C VAL A 55 -3.55 17.11 -21.59
N GLU A 56 -4.50 17.52 -22.42
CA GLU A 56 -4.26 17.84 -23.83
C GLU A 56 -3.37 19.08 -24.00
N GLN A 57 -3.59 20.12 -23.19
CA GLN A 57 -2.72 21.30 -23.13
C GLN A 57 -1.30 20.96 -22.69
N ALA A 58 -1.14 19.93 -21.84
CA ALA A 58 0.17 19.40 -21.48
C ALA A 58 0.84 18.58 -22.61
N GLY A 59 0.12 18.31 -23.71
CA GLY A 59 0.63 17.62 -24.90
C GLY A 59 0.39 16.10 -24.91
N TYR A 60 -0.53 15.59 -24.06
CA TYR A 60 -0.90 14.18 -23.92
C TYR A 60 -2.38 13.98 -24.18
N GLY A 61 -2.83 12.74 -24.39
CA GLY A 61 -4.26 12.43 -24.50
C GLY A 61 -4.81 11.85 -23.20
N ALA A 62 -6.06 12.16 -22.87
CA ALA A 62 -6.76 11.54 -21.73
C ALA A 62 -8.18 11.15 -22.12
N SER A 63 -8.67 10.06 -21.53
CA SER A 63 -10.06 9.63 -21.61
C SER A 63 -10.53 9.11 -20.25
N PRO A 64 -11.76 9.46 -19.80
CA PRO A 64 -12.32 8.93 -18.56
C PRO A 64 -12.47 7.41 -18.64
N LYS A 65 -12.21 6.70 -17.54
CA LYS A 65 -12.54 5.29 -17.38
C LYS A 65 -13.94 5.19 -16.76
N GLY A 66 -14.91 4.60 -17.46
CA GLY A 66 -16.20 4.27 -16.86
C GLY A 66 -17.36 5.23 -17.14
N THR A 67 -17.27 6.20 -18.06
CA THR A 67 -18.42 7.02 -18.48
C THR A 67 -18.98 6.55 -19.82
N ALA A 68 -19.74 5.45 -19.80
CA ALA A 68 -20.87 5.29 -20.68
C ALA A 68 -22.09 5.90 -19.95
N THR A 69 -22.81 6.78 -20.63
CA THR A 69 -24.03 7.47 -20.15
C THR A 69 -25.02 6.46 -19.54
N GLU A 70 -25.25 6.56 -18.24
CA GLU A 70 -26.08 5.63 -17.47
C GLU A 70 -27.58 5.97 -17.72
N SER A 71 -28.31 4.99 -18.26
CA SER A 71 -29.72 4.80 -17.96
C SER A 71 -29.82 3.73 -16.85
N GLU A 72 -30.72 3.90 -15.90
CA GLU A 72 -30.86 3.06 -14.69
C GLU A 72 -31.12 1.56 -14.96
N ASN A 73 -31.33 1.15 -16.20
CA ASN A 73 -31.55 -0.23 -16.60
C ASN A 73 -30.29 -0.98 -17.07
N ASP A 74 -29.12 -0.31 -17.19
CA ASP A 74 -27.88 -0.90 -17.76
C ASP A 74 -26.82 -1.26 -16.69
N LYS A 75 -27.11 -1.07 -15.39
CA LYS A 75 -26.12 -1.36 -14.31
C LYS A 75 -25.66 -2.82 -14.24
N ALA A 76 -26.49 -3.75 -14.70
CA ALA A 76 -26.16 -5.18 -14.65
C ALA A 76 -25.23 -5.64 -15.79
N ASN A 77 -25.20 -4.95 -16.94
CA ASN A 77 -24.30 -5.30 -18.06
C ASN A 77 -22.90 -4.69 -17.95
N ASN A 78 -22.69 -3.74 -17.03
CA ASN A 78 -21.46 -2.94 -16.96
C ASN A 78 -20.31 -3.63 -16.23
N SER A 79 -20.52 -4.56 -15.30
CA SER A 79 -19.45 -5.13 -14.46
C SER A 79 -18.52 -6.05 -15.24
N LEU A 80 -19.06 -6.92 -16.10
CA LEU A 80 -18.24 -7.78 -16.96
C LEU A 80 -17.53 -6.99 -18.06
N GLU A 81 -18.16 -5.95 -18.59
CA GLU A 81 -17.53 -5.05 -19.56
C GLU A 81 -16.42 -4.21 -18.94
N GLN A 82 -16.59 -3.76 -17.71
CA GLN A 82 -15.53 -3.06 -16.95
C GLN A 82 -14.39 -4.01 -16.58
N LEU A 83 -14.67 -5.23 -16.12
CA LEU A 83 -13.68 -6.27 -15.89
C LEU A 83 -12.97 -6.67 -17.19
N LYS A 84 -13.69 -6.82 -18.29
CA LYS A 84 -13.09 -7.06 -19.62
C LYS A 84 -12.26 -5.88 -20.10
N ALA A 85 -12.75 -4.64 -19.93
CA ALA A 85 -12.00 -3.44 -20.27
C ALA A 85 -10.73 -3.28 -19.40
N ALA A 86 -10.81 -3.61 -18.10
CA ALA A 86 -9.66 -3.65 -17.20
C ALA A 86 -8.69 -4.78 -17.58
N GLN A 87 -9.20 -5.96 -17.92
CA GLN A 87 -8.41 -7.08 -18.41
C GLN A 87 -7.73 -6.75 -19.75
N ASP A 88 -8.45 -6.13 -20.68
CA ASP A 88 -7.94 -5.67 -21.98
C ASP A 88 -6.89 -4.56 -21.84
N ALA A 89 -7.02 -3.69 -20.84
CA ALA A 89 -6.03 -2.66 -20.50
C ALA A 89 -4.72 -3.26 -19.94
N LEU A 90 -4.78 -4.45 -19.35
CA LEU A 90 -3.62 -5.19 -18.83
C LEU A 90 -2.97 -6.10 -19.88
N VAL A 91 -3.57 -6.28 -21.06
CA VAL A 91 -2.99 -7.06 -22.15
C VAL A 91 -1.78 -6.33 -22.72
N ASP A 92 -0.64 -7.00 -22.76
CA ASP A 92 0.60 -6.48 -23.35
C ASP A 92 0.47 -6.37 -24.87
N ARG A 93 0.02 -5.20 -25.32
CA ARG A 93 -0.09 -4.85 -26.77
C ARG A 93 1.16 -4.13 -27.30
N GLU A 94 2.06 -3.71 -26.40
CA GLU A 94 3.26 -2.95 -26.78
C GLU A 94 4.45 -3.85 -27.14
N THR A 95 4.68 -4.92 -26.39
CA THR A 95 5.80 -5.84 -26.64
C THR A 95 5.79 -6.41 -28.07
N PRO A 96 4.66 -6.89 -28.65
CA PRO A 96 4.64 -7.38 -30.04
C PRO A 96 4.99 -6.30 -31.07
N LYS A 97 4.51 -5.06 -30.86
CA LYS A 97 4.81 -3.92 -31.75
C LYS A 97 6.29 -3.54 -31.70
N LEU A 98 6.85 -3.47 -30.49
CA LEU A 98 8.27 -3.15 -30.29
C LEU A 98 9.17 -4.27 -30.83
N ARG A 99 8.78 -5.55 -30.66
CA ARG A 99 9.49 -6.69 -31.24
C ARG A 99 9.56 -6.62 -32.76
N ASN A 100 8.42 -6.35 -33.42
CA ASN A 100 8.39 -6.25 -34.88
C ASN A 100 9.21 -5.08 -35.40
N ARG A 101 9.18 -3.91 -34.71
CA ARG A 101 10.05 -2.76 -35.03
C ARG A 101 11.54 -3.10 -34.86
N LEU A 102 11.86 -3.81 -33.77
CA LEU A 102 13.22 -4.24 -33.49
C LEU A 102 13.74 -5.20 -34.57
N ILE A 103 12.96 -6.22 -34.95
CA ILE A 103 13.33 -7.16 -36.02
C ILE A 103 13.56 -6.40 -37.34
N ALA A 104 12.65 -5.51 -37.70
CA ALA A 104 12.80 -4.69 -38.90
C ALA A 104 14.09 -3.81 -38.85
N SER A 105 14.35 -3.17 -37.70
CA SER A 105 15.58 -2.37 -37.52
C SER A 105 16.84 -3.22 -37.54
N LEU A 106 16.84 -4.44 -36.98
CA LEU A 106 17.98 -5.35 -36.96
C LEU A 106 18.37 -5.83 -38.35
N ILE A 107 17.40 -6.07 -39.23
CA ILE A 107 17.68 -6.46 -40.65
C ILE A 107 18.56 -5.40 -41.33
N PHE A 108 18.20 -4.12 -41.24
CA PHE A 108 18.98 -3.05 -41.85
C PHE A 108 20.28 -2.81 -41.08
N LEU A 109 20.26 -2.93 -39.76
CA LEU A 109 21.42 -2.70 -38.90
C LEU A 109 22.50 -3.74 -39.13
N VAL A 110 22.19 -5.03 -39.28
CA VAL A 110 23.18 -6.09 -39.57
C VAL A 110 23.90 -5.83 -40.87
N VAL A 111 23.16 -5.42 -41.91
CA VAL A 111 23.75 -5.04 -43.19
C VAL A 111 24.61 -3.80 -43.04
N LEU A 112 24.14 -2.78 -42.32
CA LEU A 112 24.93 -1.58 -42.05
C LEU A 112 26.24 -1.90 -41.32
N MET A 113 26.17 -2.73 -40.28
CA MET A 113 27.36 -3.16 -39.50
C MET A 113 28.36 -3.98 -40.33
N TYR A 114 27.86 -4.77 -41.31
CA TYR A 114 28.72 -5.50 -42.22
C TYR A 114 29.59 -4.53 -43.06
N PHE A 115 28.98 -3.46 -43.60
CA PHE A 115 29.69 -2.49 -44.43
C PHE A 115 30.54 -1.49 -43.62
N SER A 116 30.08 -1.08 -42.41
CA SER A 116 30.83 -0.12 -41.58
C SER A 116 31.97 -0.80 -40.82
N MET A 117 31.66 -1.71 -39.86
CA MET A 117 32.66 -2.33 -39.00
C MET A 117 33.26 -3.60 -39.59
N GLY A 118 32.46 -4.42 -40.26
CA GLY A 118 32.92 -5.71 -40.79
C GLY A 118 34.04 -5.55 -41.81
N HIS A 119 33.86 -4.65 -42.75
CA HIS A 119 34.89 -4.37 -43.75
C HIS A 119 36.02 -3.53 -43.17
N MET A 120 35.70 -2.43 -42.48
CA MET A 120 36.75 -1.48 -41.99
C MET A 120 37.65 -2.04 -40.91
N MET A 121 37.14 -2.85 -39.98
CA MET A 121 37.90 -3.39 -38.85
C MET A 121 38.44 -4.80 -39.09
N TRP A 122 37.69 -5.66 -39.80
CA TRP A 122 38.00 -7.06 -39.99
C TRP A 122 38.27 -7.46 -41.42
N GLY A 123 38.22 -6.50 -42.38
CA GLY A 123 38.54 -6.78 -43.77
C GLY A 123 37.59 -7.73 -44.47
N TRP A 124 36.31 -7.80 -44.07
CA TRP A 124 35.32 -8.66 -44.69
C TRP A 124 35.14 -8.34 -46.19
N PRO A 125 34.95 -9.34 -47.06
CA PRO A 125 34.89 -9.14 -48.48
C PRO A 125 33.70 -8.25 -48.86
N LEU A 126 33.93 -7.33 -49.79
CA LEU A 126 32.87 -6.49 -50.41
C LEU A 126 32.63 -6.94 -51.87
N PRO A 127 31.42 -6.68 -52.40
CA PRO A 127 31.21 -6.76 -53.84
C PRO A 127 32.17 -5.82 -54.57
N GLU A 128 32.67 -6.23 -55.76
CA GLU A 128 33.64 -5.47 -56.54
C GLU A 128 33.27 -4.01 -56.76
N PHE A 129 31.98 -3.69 -56.88
CA PHE A 129 31.46 -2.35 -57.05
C PHE A 129 31.90 -1.37 -55.96
N PHE A 130 32.13 -1.85 -54.75
CA PHE A 130 32.49 -1.02 -53.57
C PHE A 130 34.01 -0.91 -53.39
N ASN A 131 34.82 -1.71 -54.10
CA ASN A 131 36.28 -1.67 -53.97
C ASN A 131 36.81 -0.31 -54.45
N GLY A 132 37.38 0.48 -53.54
CA GLY A 132 37.87 1.83 -53.82
C GLY A 132 36.78 2.89 -54.01
N ASN A 133 35.48 2.51 -53.97
CA ASN A 133 34.37 3.45 -54.10
C ASN A 133 33.80 3.83 -52.72
N HIS A 134 34.54 4.70 -52.02
CA HIS A 134 34.24 5.14 -50.64
C HIS A 134 32.92 5.95 -50.57
N VAL A 135 32.61 6.72 -51.64
CA VAL A 135 31.34 7.50 -51.73
C VAL A 135 30.13 6.55 -51.80
N ALA A 136 30.19 5.48 -52.58
CA ALA A 136 29.09 4.52 -52.70
C ALA A 136 28.89 3.79 -51.34
N MET A 137 29.96 3.48 -50.61
CA MET A 137 29.88 2.92 -49.27
C MET A 137 29.18 3.89 -48.29
N GLY A 138 29.54 5.17 -48.29
CA GLY A 138 28.90 6.19 -47.45
C GLY A 138 27.42 6.40 -47.79
N LEU A 139 27.05 6.39 -49.10
CA LEU A 139 25.65 6.49 -49.56
C LEU A 139 24.83 5.27 -49.13
N LEU A 140 25.38 4.07 -49.21
CA LEU A 140 24.69 2.85 -48.72
C LEU A 140 24.47 2.95 -47.24
N GLN A 141 25.46 3.33 -46.40
CA GLN A 141 25.29 3.52 -44.98
C GLN A 141 24.25 4.60 -44.65
N LEU A 142 24.21 5.71 -45.38
CA LEU A 142 23.18 6.74 -45.25
C LEU A 142 21.79 6.18 -45.48
N LEU A 143 21.55 5.45 -46.58
CA LEU A 143 20.24 4.87 -46.90
C LEU A 143 19.76 3.86 -45.88
N LEU A 144 20.66 2.97 -45.42
CA LEU A 144 20.34 2.00 -44.38
C LEU A 144 19.99 2.67 -43.06
N THR A 145 20.74 3.71 -42.67
CA THR A 145 20.48 4.50 -41.45
C THR A 145 19.15 5.24 -41.55
N VAL A 146 18.82 5.85 -42.68
CA VAL A 146 17.51 6.50 -42.90
C VAL A 146 16.38 5.47 -42.75
N ALA A 147 16.52 4.25 -43.28
CA ALA A 147 15.52 3.21 -43.11
C ALA A 147 15.29 2.90 -41.61
N VAL A 148 16.33 2.76 -40.81
CA VAL A 148 16.24 2.53 -39.34
C VAL A 148 15.60 3.73 -38.65
N MET A 149 15.94 4.98 -39.04
CA MET A 149 15.36 6.20 -38.48
C MET A 149 13.85 6.29 -38.77
N VAL A 150 13.41 5.96 -39.98
CA VAL A 150 12.00 5.95 -40.38
C VAL A 150 11.21 4.90 -39.61
N ILE A 151 11.74 3.67 -39.46
CA ILE A 151 11.14 2.63 -38.61
C ILE A 151 10.96 3.13 -37.16
N ASN A 152 11.88 3.93 -36.66
CA ASN A 152 11.92 4.44 -35.32
C ASN A 152 11.47 5.91 -35.18
N GLN A 153 10.76 6.48 -36.14
CA GLN A 153 10.34 7.90 -36.20
C GLN A 153 9.63 8.40 -34.93
N LYS A 154 8.97 7.52 -34.17
CA LYS A 154 8.31 7.89 -32.91
C LYS A 154 9.23 8.59 -31.93
N PHE A 155 10.50 8.19 -31.85
CA PHE A 155 11.48 8.84 -30.97
C PHE A 155 11.72 10.28 -31.36
N PHE A 156 11.81 10.55 -32.65
CA PHE A 156 12.01 11.93 -33.16
C PHE A 156 10.76 12.79 -32.97
N ILE A 157 9.57 12.26 -33.28
CA ILE A 157 8.31 12.99 -33.11
C ILE A 157 8.09 13.35 -31.64
N SER A 158 8.20 12.36 -30.73
CA SER A 158 8.03 12.57 -29.30
C SER A 158 9.12 13.48 -28.70
N GLY A 159 10.38 13.24 -29.10
CA GLY A 159 11.54 13.98 -28.60
C GLY A 159 11.52 15.45 -28.99
N PHE A 160 11.32 15.77 -30.26
CA PHE A 160 11.28 17.15 -30.73
C PHE A 160 10.02 17.88 -30.26
N LYS A 161 8.86 17.19 -30.20
CA LYS A 161 7.66 17.76 -29.59
C LYS A 161 7.89 18.16 -28.14
N GLY A 162 8.55 17.28 -27.36
CA GLY A 162 8.93 17.57 -25.98
C GLY A 162 9.88 18.80 -25.86
N LEU A 163 10.86 18.90 -26.75
CA LEU A 163 11.80 20.00 -26.77
C LEU A 163 11.12 21.35 -27.09
N ILE A 164 10.29 21.39 -28.14
CA ILE A 164 9.57 22.60 -28.56
C ILE A 164 8.63 23.11 -27.45
N HIS A 165 7.99 22.21 -26.70
CA HIS A 165 7.11 22.60 -25.58
C HIS A 165 7.87 22.85 -24.26
N GLY A 166 9.20 22.98 -24.26
CA GLY A 166 10.02 23.26 -23.07
C GLY A 166 9.97 22.13 -22.02
N ALA A 167 9.70 20.88 -22.48
CA ALA A 167 9.65 19.69 -21.64
C ALA A 167 10.44 18.56 -22.25
N PRO A 168 11.77 18.69 -22.36
CA PRO A 168 12.61 17.63 -22.88
C PRO A 168 12.43 16.36 -22.07
N ASN A 169 12.29 15.24 -22.77
CA ASN A 169 12.06 13.91 -22.19
C ASN A 169 13.17 12.95 -22.64
N MET A 170 13.05 11.68 -22.27
CA MET A 170 13.99 10.64 -22.68
C MET A 170 14.12 10.53 -24.20
N ASP A 171 13.02 10.60 -24.93
CA ASP A 171 13.02 10.49 -26.38
C ASP A 171 13.74 11.70 -27.01
N THR A 172 13.78 12.87 -26.33
CA THR A 172 14.57 14.03 -26.72
C THR A 172 16.06 13.73 -26.76
N LEU A 173 16.61 13.06 -25.72
CA LEU A 173 18.03 12.71 -25.64
C LEU A 173 18.40 11.76 -26.79
N VAL A 174 17.56 10.78 -27.04
CA VAL A 174 17.72 9.80 -28.12
C VAL A 174 17.67 10.48 -29.50
N ALA A 175 16.64 11.31 -29.70
CA ALA A 175 16.45 12.03 -30.96
C ALA A 175 17.63 12.98 -31.25
N LEU A 176 18.09 13.73 -30.26
CA LEU A 176 19.26 14.63 -30.40
C LEU A 176 20.54 13.84 -30.69
N GLY A 177 20.80 12.76 -29.93
CA GLY A 177 21.99 11.92 -30.13
C GLY A 177 22.03 11.27 -31.53
N SER A 178 20.91 10.65 -31.96
CA SER A 178 20.80 10.01 -33.28
C SER A 178 20.83 11.05 -34.41
N ALA A 179 20.10 12.17 -34.29
CA ALA A 179 20.09 13.23 -35.29
C ALA A 179 21.45 13.92 -35.44
N ALA A 180 22.17 14.18 -34.34
CA ALA A 180 23.52 14.75 -34.39
C ALA A 180 24.53 13.81 -35.07
N SER A 181 24.50 12.49 -34.70
CA SER A 181 25.31 11.47 -35.38
C SER A 181 25.02 11.40 -36.86
N PHE A 182 23.77 11.37 -37.27
CA PHE A 182 23.34 11.35 -38.65
C PHE A 182 23.76 12.63 -39.39
N GLY A 183 23.43 13.82 -38.85
CA GLY A 183 23.73 15.11 -39.48
C GLY A 183 25.23 15.33 -39.69
N TYR A 184 26.08 14.96 -38.71
CA TYR A 184 27.54 15.04 -38.87
C TYR A 184 28.05 14.06 -39.92
N SER A 185 27.53 12.83 -39.97
CA SER A 185 27.93 11.86 -41.00
C SER A 185 27.51 12.31 -42.42
N VAL A 186 26.39 12.99 -42.55
CA VAL A 186 25.98 13.60 -43.82
C VAL A 186 26.98 14.70 -44.22
N TYR A 187 27.35 15.58 -43.25
CA TYR A 187 28.39 16.60 -43.51
C TYR A 187 29.74 15.94 -43.93
N ALA A 188 30.21 14.94 -43.20
CA ALA A 188 31.45 14.22 -43.53
C ALA A 188 31.37 13.54 -44.89
N LEU A 189 30.20 12.99 -45.29
CA LEU A 189 30.00 12.42 -46.62
C LEU A 189 30.11 13.47 -47.71
N PHE A 190 29.52 14.66 -47.55
CA PHE A 190 29.67 15.76 -48.50
C PHE A 190 31.14 16.26 -48.56
N ALA A 191 31.79 16.42 -47.41
CA ALA A 191 33.22 16.82 -47.38
C ALA A 191 34.09 15.76 -48.05
N MET A 192 33.82 14.46 -47.85
CA MET A 192 34.51 13.36 -48.48
C MET A 192 34.33 13.40 -50.04
N THR A 193 33.13 13.73 -50.54
CA THR A 193 32.94 13.87 -52.01
C THR A 193 33.79 14.99 -52.59
N ALA A 194 33.90 16.13 -51.88
CA ALA A 194 34.76 17.24 -52.30
C ALA A 194 36.25 16.83 -52.28
N ALA A 195 36.75 16.12 -51.25
CA ALA A 195 38.09 15.58 -51.15
C ALA A 195 38.37 14.60 -52.31
N GLN A 196 37.44 13.73 -52.65
CA GLN A 196 37.59 12.77 -53.73
C GLN A 196 37.69 13.46 -55.09
N VAL A 197 36.89 14.50 -55.36
CA VAL A 197 36.99 15.31 -56.60
C VAL A 197 38.36 16.01 -56.67
N ASN A 198 38.91 16.47 -55.57
CA ASN A 198 40.22 17.10 -55.50
C ASN A 198 41.38 16.09 -55.53
N GLY A 199 41.14 14.77 -55.54
CA GLY A 199 42.14 13.74 -55.55
C GLY A 199 42.90 13.55 -54.22
N ASP A 200 42.42 14.12 -53.11
CA ASP A 200 42.96 14.01 -51.77
C ASP A 200 42.46 12.73 -51.08
N MET A 201 43.17 11.61 -51.33
CA MET A 201 42.76 10.30 -50.77
C MET A 201 42.98 10.22 -49.27
N ASP A 202 43.92 10.98 -48.69
CA ASP A 202 44.14 10.99 -47.23
C ASP A 202 42.97 11.65 -46.51
N ALA A 203 42.46 12.77 -47.04
CA ALA A 203 41.26 13.41 -46.54
C ALA A 203 40.01 12.51 -46.73
N VAL A 204 39.89 11.78 -47.86
CA VAL A 204 38.79 10.82 -48.11
C VAL A 204 38.80 9.75 -47.00
N MET A 205 39.94 9.14 -46.69
CA MET A 205 40.07 8.13 -45.65
C MET A 205 39.76 8.72 -44.25
N SER A 206 40.22 9.94 -43.95
CA SER A 206 39.94 10.65 -42.71
C SER A 206 38.45 10.84 -42.50
N TYR A 207 37.70 11.38 -43.49
CA TYR A 207 36.26 11.55 -43.35
C TYR A 207 35.48 10.22 -43.29
N MET A 208 35.98 9.16 -43.95
CA MET A 208 35.36 7.82 -43.87
C MET A 208 35.45 7.25 -42.47
N HIS A 209 36.50 7.49 -41.74
CA HIS A 209 36.66 7.09 -40.32
C HIS A 209 35.83 7.95 -39.36
N GLU A 210 35.32 9.09 -39.79
CA GLU A 210 34.47 9.99 -39.00
C GLU A 210 32.97 9.77 -39.23
N PHE A 211 32.57 8.72 -39.93
CA PHE A 211 31.16 8.37 -40.06
C PHE A 211 30.60 7.79 -38.74
N TYR A 212 29.43 8.25 -38.35
CA TYR A 212 28.64 7.80 -37.18
C TYR A 212 27.26 7.29 -37.62
N PHE A 213 27.08 6.86 -38.91
CA PHE A 213 25.82 6.30 -39.40
C PHE A 213 25.40 5.06 -38.59
N GLU A 214 26.34 4.16 -38.32
CA GLU A 214 26.08 2.98 -37.50
C GLU A 214 25.75 3.35 -36.07
N SER A 215 26.34 4.40 -35.50
CA SER A 215 26.05 4.88 -34.16
C SER A 215 24.63 5.42 -34.09
N ALA A 216 24.18 6.20 -35.09
CA ALA A 216 22.82 6.73 -35.18
C ALA A 216 21.76 5.62 -35.20
N ALA A 217 21.99 4.57 -36.02
CA ALA A 217 21.10 3.43 -36.14
C ALA A 217 21.13 2.50 -34.92
N MET A 218 22.32 2.25 -34.35
CA MET A 218 22.52 1.37 -33.20
C MET A 218 21.89 1.95 -31.93
N ILE A 219 21.98 3.27 -31.68
CA ILE A 219 21.31 3.95 -30.58
C ILE A 219 19.81 3.64 -30.62
N LEU A 220 19.15 3.80 -31.78
CA LEU A 220 17.71 3.54 -31.93
C LEU A 220 17.36 2.07 -31.73
N ALA A 221 18.18 1.14 -32.25
CA ALA A 221 17.95 -0.28 -32.07
C ALA A 221 18.11 -0.72 -30.61
N LEU A 222 19.20 -0.33 -29.94
CA LEU A 222 19.46 -0.69 -28.53
C LEU A 222 18.41 -0.11 -27.59
N ILE A 223 17.95 1.12 -27.81
CA ILE A 223 16.88 1.72 -27.04
C ILE A 223 15.55 0.98 -27.28
N THR A 224 15.30 0.53 -28.52
CA THR A 224 14.13 -0.29 -28.82
C THR A 224 14.19 -1.65 -28.09
N VAL A 225 15.39 -2.28 -27.97
CA VAL A 225 15.61 -3.46 -27.11
C VAL A 225 15.26 -3.14 -25.66
N GLY A 226 15.80 -2.05 -25.11
CA GLY A 226 15.51 -1.62 -23.75
C GLY A 226 14.02 -1.43 -23.49
N LYS A 227 13.32 -0.71 -24.37
CA LYS A 227 11.86 -0.51 -24.29
C LYS A 227 11.06 -1.80 -24.46
N MET A 228 11.48 -2.73 -25.29
CA MET A 228 10.85 -4.04 -25.43
C MET A 228 10.98 -4.87 -24.14
N LEU A 229 12.18 -4.93 -23.55
CA LEU A 229 12.41 -5.60 -22.28
C LEU A 229 11.60 -4.95 -21.14
N GLU A 230 11.52 -3.63 -21.14
CA GLU A 230 10.69 -2.85 -20.23
C GLU A 230 9.20 -3.23 -20.35
N ALA A 231 8.64 -3.22 -21.58
CA ALA A 231 7.25 -3.56 -21.83
C ALA A 231 6.94 -5.01 -21.43
N HIS A 232 7.79 -5.96 -21.81
CA HIS A 232 7.65 -7.36 -21.42
C HIS A 232 7.66 -7.54 -19.91
N SER A 233 8.53 -6.84 -19.22
CA SER A 233 8.66 -6.93 -17.77
C SER A 233 7.48 -6.28 -17.05
N LYS A 234 6.96 -5.16 -17.56
CA LYS A 234 5.70 -4.55 -17.10
C LYS A 234 4.54 -5.55 -17.23
N GLY A 235 4.45 -6.29 -18.35
CA GLY A 235 3.46 -7.35 -18.51
C GLY A 235 3.51 -8.42 -17.42
N LYS A 236 4.72 -8.85 -17.04
CA LYS A 236 4.89 -9.83 -15.94
C LYS A 236 4.53 -9.30 -14.56
N THR A 237 4.69 -8.01 -14.31
CA THR A 237 4.32 -7.41 -13.01
C THR A 237 2.81 -7.33 -12.81
N THR A 238 2.02 -7.32 -13.88
CA THR A 238 0.55 -7.34 -13.84
C THR A 238 -0.05 -8.76 -13.76
N ASP A 239 0.77 -9.81 -13.85
CA ASP A 239 0.28 -11.20 -13.87
C ASP A 239 -0.46 -11.60 -12.57
N ALA A 240 -0.09 -11.04 -11.41
CA ALA A 240 -0.79 -11.28 -10.16
C ALA A 240 -2.25 -10.78 -10.22
N LEU A 241 -2.46 -9.58 -10.75
CA LEU A 241 -3.79 -8.99 -10.93
C LEU A 241 -4.60 -9.78 -11.99
N LYS A 242 -3.97 -10.15 -13.09
CA LYS A 242 -4.62 -11.02 -14.10
C LYS A 242 -5.05 -12.36 -13.53
N SER A 243 -4.21 -12.97 -12.68
CA SER A 243 -4.53 -14.24 -12.04
C SER A 243 -5.76 -14.12 -11.13
N LEU A 244 -5.89 -13.03 -10.36
CA LEU A 244 -7.07 -12.77 -9.54
C LEU A 244 -8.33 -12.58 -10.40
N MET A 245 -8.23 -11.81 -11.49
CA MET A 245 -9.36 -11.59 -12.42
C MET A 245 -9.81 -12.88 -13.13
N GLN A 246 -8.90 -13.81 -13.37
CA GLN A 246 -9.21 -15.11 -14.00
C GLN A 246 -9.97 -16.08 -13.08
N LEU A 247 -9.97 -15.83 -11.76
CA LEU A 247 -10.71 -16.64 -10.79
C LEU A 247 -12.22 -16.38 -10.81
N ALA A 248 -12.65 -15.22 -11.35
CA ALA A 248 -14.06 -14.86 -11.43
C ALA A 248 -14.83 -15.83 -12.32
N PRO A 249 -15.85 -16.54 -11.80
CA PRO A 249 -16.72 -17.39 -12.61
C PRO A 249 -17.49 -16.56 -13.63
N LYS A 250 -17.84 -17.16 -14.75
CA LYS A 250 -18.60 -16.48 -15.82
C LYS A 250 -20.09 -16.75 -15.74
N THR A 251 -20.47 -17.90 -15.19
CA THR A 251 -21.86 -18.38 -15.07
C THR A 251 -22.18 -18.76 -13.63
N ALA A 252 -23.44 -18.73 -13.28
CA ALA A 252 -24.00 -19.17 -12.03
C ALA A 252 -25.24 -20.03 -12.26
N THR A 253 -25.40 -21.11 -11.52
CA THR A 253 -26.63 -21.91 -11.53
C THR A 253 -27.56 -21.38 -10.44
N ILE A 254 -28.65 -20.72 -10.82
CA ILE A 254 -29.66 -20.19 -9.88
C ILE A 254 -30.90 -21.07 -9.88
N VAL A 255 -31.65 -21.01 -8.75
CA VAL A 255 -32.95 -21.70 -8.61
C VAL A 255 -34.04 -20.63 -8.65
N ARG A 256 -34.87 -20.67 -9.72
CA ARG A 256 -36.09 -19.86 -9.82
C ARG A 256 -37.29 -20.77 -10.01
N ASP A 257 -38.33 -20.55 -9.23
CA ASP A 257 -39.57 -21.35 -9.26
C ASP A 257 -39.32 -22.87 -9.11
N GLY A 258 -38.28 -23.23 -8.36
CA GLY A 258 -37.88 -24.64 -8.17
C GLY A 258 -37.09 -25.30 -9.30
N VAL A 259 -36.76 -24.54 -10.37
CA VAL A 259 -36.00 -25.00 -11.53
C VAL A 259 -34.61 -24.40 -11.53
N GLU A 260 -33.59 -25.23 -11.74
CA GLU A 260 -32.21 -24.75 -11.90
C GLU A 260 -32.00 -24.18 -13.30
N GLN A 261 -31.41 -23.00 -13.38
CA GLN A 261 -31.08 -22.29 -14.62
C GLN A 261 -29.65 -21.78 -14.57
N GLU A 262 -28.87 -22.04 -15.58
CA GLU A 262 -27.55 -21.43 -15.73
C GLU A 262 -27.70 -20.05 -16.37
N ILE A 263 -27.21 -19.02 -15.69
CA ILE A 263 -27.22 -17.63 -16.14
C ILE A 263 -25.83 -17.02 -16.05
N SER A 264 -25.64 -15.87 -16.71
CA SER A 264 -24.42 -15.07 -16.48
C SER A 264 -24.35 -14.61 -15.02
N VAL A 265 -23.16 -14.61 -14.42
CA VAL A 265 -22.95 -14.09 -13.03
C VAL A 265 -23.46 -12.66 -12.89
N ASP A 266 -23.35 -11.83 -13.92
CA ASP A 266 -23.83 -10.44 -13.91
C ASP A 266 -25.36 -10.33 -13.83
N ALA A 267 -26.10 -11.39 -14.17
CA ALA A 267 -27.56 -11.41 -14.10
C ALA A 267 -28.08 -11.89 -12.74
N VAL A 268 -27.19 -12.30 -11.82
CA VAL A 268 -27.52 -12.70 -10.45
C VAL A 268 -27.88 -11.46 -9.63
N LYS A 269 -28.98 -11.50 -8.88
CA LYS A 269 -29.43 -10.41 -8.01
C LYS A 269 -29.26 -10.78 -6.54
N LYS A 270 -29.08 -9.77 -5.70
CA LYS A 270 -29.08 -9.94 -4.25
C LYS A 270 -30.37 -10.62 -3.80
N GLY A 271 -30.27 -11.73 -3.04
CA GLY A 271 -31.36 -12.56 -2.59
C GLY A 271 -31.69 -13.75 -3.50
N ASP A 272 -31.13 -13.85 -4.72
CA ASP A 272 -31.28 -15.03 -5.56
C ASP A 272 -30.67 -16.26 -4.85
N ILE A 273 -31.30 -17.42 -5.06
CA ILE A 273 -30.76 -18.69 -4.55
C ILE A 273 -29.94 -19.32 -5.65
N PHE A 274 -28.68 -19.63 -5.35
CA PHE A 274 -27.79 -20.35 -6.26
C PHE A 274 -27.30 -21.65 -5.65
N VAL A 275 -26.91 -22.57 -6.52
CA VAL A 275 -26.41 -23.90 -6.13
C VAL A 275 -24.97 -24.05 -6.60
N VAL A 276 -24.18 -24.76 -5.78
CA VAL A 276 -22.78 -25.05 -6.08
C VAL A 276 -22.49 -26.52 -5.80
N ARG A 277 -22.01 -27.22 -6.81
CA ARG A 277 -21.64 -28.64 -6.75
C ARG A 277 -20.18 -28.82 -6.37
N PRO A 278 -19.77 -29.99 -5.89
CA PRO A 278 -18.37 -30.30 -5.65
C PRO A 278 -17.52 -30.04 -6.89
N GLY A 279 -16.41 -29.31 -6.72
CA GLY A 279 -15.50 -28.91 -7.78
C GLY A 279 -15.86 -27.61 -8.51
N GLU A 280 -17.02 -27.01 -8.26
CA GLU A 280 -17.43 -25.74 -8.86
C GLU A 280 -16.93 -24.55 -8.06
N ASN A 281 -16.69 -23.43 -8.75
CA ASN A 281 -16.40 -22.15 -8.14
C ASN A 281 -17.70 -21.49 -7.66
N ILE A 282 -17.66 -20.86 -6.50
CA ILE A 282 -18.75 -20.07 -5.95
C ILE A 282 -18.90 -18.80 -6.79
N PRO A 283 -20.09 -18.53 -7.37
CA PRO A 283 -20.23 -17.47 -8.38
C PRO A 283 -20.28 -16.05 -7.79
N VAL A 284 -20.94 -15.87 -6.65
CA VAL A 284 -21.12 -14.59 -5.94
C VAL A 284 -21.01 -14.82 -4.43
N ASP A 285 -20.84 -13.75 -3.65
CA ASP A 285 -20.86 -13.87 -2.19
C ASP A 285 -22.25 -14.25 -1.72
N GLY A 286 -22.33 -15.20 -0.77
CA GLY A 286 -23.60 -15.72 -0.28
C GLY A 286 -23.53 -16.28 1.13
N GLU A 287 -24.70 -16.68 1.64
CA GLU A 287 -24.88 -17.39 2.88
C GLU A 287 -25.45 -18.78 2.58
N ILE A 288 -24.90 -19.83 3.15
CA ILE A 288 -25.41 -21.19 2.97
C ILE A 288 -26.76 -21.31 3.66
N ILE A 289 -27.78 -21.75 2.91
CA ILE A 289 -29.14 -22.01 3.44
C ILE A 289 -29.41 -23.50 3.62
N ASP A 290 -28.72 -24.34 2.83
CA ASP A 290 -28.90 -25.81 2.88
C ASP A 290 -27.61 -26.51 2.43
N GLY A 291 -27.28 -27.63 3.09
CA GLY A 291 -26.09 -28.43 2.83
C GLY A 291 -24.88 -28.06 3.70
N THR A 292 -23.89 -28.95 3.69
CA THR A 292 -22.57 -28.74 4.36
C THR A 292 -21.46 -29.04 3.37
N THR A 293 -20.33 -28.34 3.49
CA THR A 293 -19.22 -28.47 2.56
C THR A 293 -17.90 -28.08 3.18
N ALA A 294 -16.78 -28.49 2.53
CA ALA A 294 -15.46 -27.90 2.73
C ALA A 294 -15.13 -26.95 1.55
N VAL A 295 -14.87 -25.69 1.83
CA VAL A 295 -14.57 -24.66 0.83
C VAL A 295 -13.08 -24.36 0.81
N ASN A 296 -12.46 -24.43 -0.36
CA ASN A 296 -11.09 -23.98 -0.56
C ASN A 296 -11.07 -22.47 -0.84
N GLU A 297 -10.66 -21.71 0.14
CA GLU A 297 -10.55 -20.25 0.07
C GLU A 297 -9.15 -19.74 -0.31
N SER A 298 -8.24 -20.64 -0.74
CA SER A 298 -6.84 -20.30 -1.04
C SER A 298 -6.65 -19.20 -2.08
N ALA A 299 -7.61 -19.04 -2.97
CA ALA A 299 -7.61 -17.99 -3.99
C ALA A 299 -7.68 -16.57 -3.40
N LEU A 300 -8.40 -16.40 -2.29
CA LEU A 300 -8.59 -15.12 -1.60
C LEU A 300 -7.70 -14.98 -0.38
N THR A 301 -7.58 -16.05 0.41
CA THR A 301 -6.85 -16.01 1.69
C THR A 301 -5.40 -16.47 1.57
N GLY A 302 -5.06 -17.26 0.53
CA GLY A 302 -3.77 -17.91 0.37
C GLY A 302 -3.56 -19.13 1.29
N GLU A 303 -4.61 -19.63 1.96
CA GLU A 303 -4.57 -20.84 2.78
C GLU A 303 -5.00 -22.05 1.97
N SER A 304 -4.19 -23.12 2.00
CA SER A 304 -4.47 -24.31 1.22
C SER A 304 -5.38 -25.31 1.95
N ILE A 305 -5.65 -25.12 3.24
CA ILE A 305 -6.51 -25.99 4.03
C ILE A 305 -7.95 -25.57 3.80
N PRO A 306 -8.83 -26.48 3.32
CA PRO A 306 -10.25 -26.18 3.16
C PRO A 306 -10.92 -25.87 4.50
N VAL A 307 -11.89 -24.99 4.48
CA VAL A 307 -12.68 -24.58 5.66
C VAL A 307 -14.04 -25.26 5.60
N ASP A 308 -14.40 -25.97 6.65
CA ASP A 308 -15.73 -26.56 6.78
C ASP A 308 -16.79 -25.48 6.96
N LYS A 309 -17.87 -25.58 6.19
CA LYS A 309 -18.98 -24.62 6.17
C LYS A 309 -20.32 -25.34 6.35
N GLN A 310 -21.20 -24.73 7.13
CA GLN A 310 -22.56 -25.24 7.46
C GLN A 310 -23.62 -24.16 7.19
N PRO A 311 -24.90 -24.44 7.27
CA PRO A 311 -25.95 -23.44 7.11
C PRO A 311 -25.77 -22.24 8.03
N LYS A 312 -25.93 -21.02 7.48
CA LYS A 312 -25.67 -19.69 8.00
C LYS A 312 -24.21 -19.21 7.89
N ASP A 313 -23.30 -20.06 7.42
CA ASP A 313 -21.94 -19.59 7.14
C ASP A 313 -21.88 -18.82 5.82
N ALA A 314 -21.03 -17.79 5.80
CA ALA A 314 -20.76 -17.00 4.61
C ALA A 314 -19.80 -17.74 3.66
N VAL A 315 -20.05 -17.59 2.35
CA VAL A 315 -19.19 -18.06 1.27
C VAL A 315 -18.84 -16.90 0.33
N SER A 316 -17.64 -16.90 -0.20
CA SER A 316 -17.13 -15.81 -1.04
C SER A 316 -16.98 -16.24 -2.49
N ALA A 317 -17.20 -15.30 -3.41
CA ALA A 317 -17.01 -15.48 -4.84
C ALA A 317 -15.58 -15.97 -5.17
N ALA A 318 -15.47 -16.82 -6.21
CA ALA A 318 -14.21 -17.40 -6.69
C ALA A 318 -13.51 -18.40 -5.74
N THR A 319 -14.08 -18.75 -4.62
CA THR A 319 -13.66 -19.89 -3.81
C THR A 319 -14.22 -21.19 -4.37
N VAL A 320 -13.60 -22.34 -4.08
CA VAL A 320 -13.94 -23.61 -4.70
C VAL A 320 -14.64 -24.51 -3.69
N ASN A 321 -15.84 -24.97 -4.01
CA ASN A 321 -16.54 -26.01 -3.25
C ASN A 321 -15.84 -27.35 -3.46
N GLN A 322 -15.27 -27.96 -2.41
CA GLN A 322 -14.56 -29.24 -2.53
C GLN A 322 -15.42 -30.45 -2.29
N SER A 323 -16.43 -30.35 -1.42
CA SER A 323 -17.26 -31.50 -1.04
C SER A 323 -18.68 -31.03 -0.79
N GLY A 324 -19.64 -31.94 -0.92
CA GLY A 324 -21.03 -31.65 -0.65
C GLY A 324 -21.72 -30.75 -1.68
N PHE A 325 -23.03 -30.79 -1.70
CA PHE A 325 -23.87 -29.91 -2.52
C PHE A 325 -24.45 -28.85 -1.58
N ILE A 326 -24.32 -27.59 -1.95
CA ILE A 326 -24.80 -26.46 -1.14
C ILE A 326 -25.77 -25.60 -1.93
N LYS A 327 -26.79 -25.09 -1.23
CA LYS A 327 -27.65 -24.00 -1.70
C LYS A 327 -27.32 -22.74 -0.91
N CYS A 328 -27.08 -21.65 -1.61
CA CYS A 328 -26.70 -20.38 -1.01
C CYS A 328 -27.65 -19.27 -1.44
N ARG A 329 -27.85 -18.27 -0.57
CA ARG A 329 -28.54 -17.03 -0.91
C ARG A 329 -27.50 -15.96 -1.20
N ALA A 330 -27.60 -15.31 -2.36
CA ALA A 330 -26.69 -14.24 -2.76
C ALA A 330 -26.84 -13.02 -1.80
N THR A 331 -25.71 -12.61 -1.19
CA THR A 331 -25.65 -11.46 -0.26
C THR A 331 -25.01 -10.24 -0.92
N ARG A 332 -23.97 -10.44 -1.73
CA ARG A 332 -23.29 -9.41 -2.52
C ARG A 332 -23.10 -9.90 -3.95
N VAL A 333 -23.32 -9.02 -4.92
CA VAL A 333 -23.28 -9.35 -6.36
C VAL A 333 -22.55 -8.27 -7.15
N GLY A 334 -22.04 -8.61 -8.32
CA GLY A 334 -21.36 -7.66 -9.21
C GLY A 334 -20.13 -7.00 -8.59
N GLU A 335 -20.10 -5.68 -8.57
CA GLU A 335 -18.98 -4.88 -8.04
C GLU A 335 -18.83 -4.98 -6.51
N ASP A 336 -19.91 -5.33 -5.80
CA ASP A 336 -19.92 -5.44 -4.34
C ASP A 336 -19.35 -6.77 -3.84
N THR A 337 -19.05 -7.75 -4.72
CA THR A 337 -18.45 -9.02 -4.28
C THR A 337 -17.05 -8.81 -3.70
N THR A 338 -16.70 -9.63 -2.72
CA THR A 338 -15.37 -9.60 -2.07
C THR A 338 -14.24 -9.66 -3.09
N LEU A 339 -14.35 -10.50 -4.12
CA LEU A 339 -13.36 -10.58 -5.19
C LEU A 339 -13.26 -9.27 -5.98
N SER A 340 -14.39 -8.66 -6.36
CA SER A 340 -14.40 -7.38 -7.09
C SER A 340 -13.77 -6.26 -6.28
N GLN A 341 -14.06 -6.17 -4.99
CA GLN A 341 -13.44 -5.21 -4.08
C GLN A 341 -11.92 -5.41 -3.95
N ILE A 342 -11.44 -6.66 -3.87
CA ILE A 342 -10.00 -6.98 -3.87
C ILE A 342 -9.35 -6.51 -5.17
N ILE A 343 -9.93 -6.84 -6.32
CA ILE A 343 -9.43 -6.42 -7.63
C ILE A 343 -9.37 -4.89 -7.72
N GLN A 344 -10.41 -4.20 -7.27
CA GLN A 344 -10.47 -2.74 -7.25
C GLN A 344 -9.38 -2.14 -6.36
N MET A 345 -9.22 -2.63 -5.11
CA MET A 345 -8.17 -2.17 -4.21
C MET A 345 -6.76 -2.33 -4.80
N VAL A 346 -6.46 -3.48 -5.40
CA VAL A 346 -5.15 -3.71 -6.04
C VAL A 346 -4.95 -2.82 -7.27
N SER A 347 -6.01 -2.56 -8.04
CA SER A 347 -5.98 -1.64 -9.18
C SER A 347 -5.76 -0.19 -8.75
N ASP A 348 -6.44 0.26 -7.71
CA ASP A 348 -6.30 1.61 -7.14
C ASP A 348 -4.90 1.82 -6.55
N ALA A 349 -4.38 0.82 -5.85
CA ALA A 349 -3.01 0.85 -5.36
C ALA A 349 -1.98 1.00 -6.50
N ALA A 350 -2.21 0.33 -7.64
CA ALA A 350 -1.36 0.45 -8.82
C ALA A 350 -1.47 1.81 -9.53
N ALA A 351 -2.61 2.49 -9.41
CA ALA A 351 -2.85 3.81 -9.99
C ALA A 351 -2.28 4.95 -9.14
N THR A 352 -2.03 4.73 -7.83
CA THR A 352 -1.51 5.75 -6.92
C THR A 352 0.03 5.80 -6.91
N LYS A 353 0.59 6.93 -6.49
CA LYS A 353 2.05 7.10 -6.36
C LYS A 353 2.48 7.22 -4.90
N ALA A 354 3.46 6.44 -4.52
CA ALA A 354 4.14 6.58 -3.25
C ALA A 354 4.91 7.90 -3.16
N PRO A 355 5.09 8.49 -1.97
CA PRO A 355 5.91 9.70 -1.77
C PRO A 355 7.32 9.61 -2.34
N ILE A 356 7.98 8.45 -2.23
CA ILE A 356 9.31 8.20 -2.79
C ILE A 356 9.33 8.29 -4.33
N ALA A 357 8.24 7.87 -5.00
CA ALA A 357 8.09 7.99 -6.45
C ALA A 357 7.99 9.45 -6.90
N LYS A 358 7.27 10.28 -6.15
CA LYS A 358 7.16 11.73 -6.43
C LYS A 358 8.52 12.43 -6.35
N ILE A 359 9.41 12.00 -5.45
CA ILE A 359 10.78 12.52 -5.33
C ILE A 359 11.59 12.10 -6.57
N ALA A 360 11.54 10.84 -6.97
CA ALA A 360 12.23 10.33 -8.15
C ALA A 360 11.79 11.05 -9.44
N ASP A 361 10.48 11.29 -9.61
CA ASP A 361 9.93 12.04 -10.74
C ASP A 361 10.43 13.50 -10.79
N ARG A 362 10.51 14.17 -9.64
CA ARG A 362 11.04 15.53 -9.53
C ARG A 362 12.52 15.57 -9.96
N VAL A 363 13.32 14.63 -9.48
CA VAL A 363 14.74 14.52 -9.88
C VAL A 363 14.85 14.28 -11.39
N SER A 364 14.04 13.39 -11.97
CA SER A 364 14.01 13.12 -13.41
C SER A 364 13.71 14.38 -14.25
N GLY A 365 12.81 15.24 -13.77
CA GLY A 365 12.43 16.49 -14.45
C GLY A 365 13.58 17.52 -14.56
N VAL A 366 14.50 17.53 -13.59
CA VAL A 366 15.70 18.40 -13.59
C VAL A 366 16.86 17.74 -14.33
N PHE A 367 16.93 16.41 -14.29
CA PHE A 367 18.06 15.64 -14.80
C PHE A 367 18.25 15.78 -16.33
N VAL A 368 17.18 15.72 -17.13
CA VAL A 368 17.27 15.79 -18.60
C VAL A 368 17.81 17.14 -19.07
N PRO A 369 17.31 18.32 -18.63
CA PRO A 369 17.92 19.61 -18.94
C PRO A 369 19.39 19.70 -18.51
N ALA A 370 19.73 19.19 -17.32
CA ALA A 370 21.12 19.22 -16.83
C ALA A 370 22.05 18.41 -17.73
N VAL A 371 21.62 17.24 -18.19
CA VAL A 371 22.40 16.40 -19.11
C VAL A 371 22.63 17.08 -20.47
N ILE A 372 21.60 17.72 -21.03
CA ILE A 372 21.75 18.49 -22.27
C ILE A 372 22.81 19.58 -22.08
N THR A 373 22.76 20.29 -20.96
CA THR A 373 23.75 21.33 -20.64
C THR A 373 25.16 20.73 -20.52
N ILE A 374 25.32 19.61 -19.81
CA ILE A 374 26.62 18.91 -19.68
C ILE A 374 27.14 18.49 -21.06
N ALA A 375 26.29 17.97 -21.95
CA ALA A 375 26.69 17.57 -23.29
C ALA A 375 27.18 18.75 -24.11
N ILE A 376 26.49 19.89 -24.06
CA ILE A 376 26.89 21.13 -24.73
C ILE A 376 28.24 21.61 -24.16
N ILE A 377 28.41 21.66 -22.86
CA ILE A 377 29.68 22.04 -22.21
C ILE A 377 30.80 21.10 -22.64
N THR A 378 30.54 19.77 -22.70
CA THR A 378 31.51 18.80 -23.15
C THR A 378 31.97 19.06 -24.58
N ILE A 379 31.03 19.33 -25.50
CA ILE A 379 31.37 19.65 -26.89
C ILE A 379 32.27 20.88 -26.94
N ILE A 380 31.84 21.98 -26.29
CA ILE A 380 32.61 23.24 -26.28
C ILE A 380 33.97 23.05 -25.66
N ALA A 381 34.10 22.33 -24.56
CA ALA A 381 35.38 22.08 -23.89
C ALA A 381 36.37 21.35 -24.79
N TRP A 382 35.96 20.32 -25.53
CA TRP A 382 36.82 19.60 -26.44
C TRP A 382 37.20 20.39 -27.70
N LEU A 383 36.28 21.24 -28.21
CA LEU A 383 36.65 22.18 -29.29
C LEU A 383 37.66 23.20 -28.84
N ILE A 384 37.57 23.74 -27.62
CA ILE A 384 38.58 24.66 -27.03
C ILE A 384 39.91 23.93 -26.82
N ALA A 385 39.88 22.63 -26.46
CA ALA A 385 41.06 21.81 -26.30
C ALA A 385 41.77 21.49 -27.63
N GLY A 386 41.17 21.88 -28.77
CA GLY A 386 41.80 21.69 -30.11
C GLY A 386 41.50 20.37 -30.78
N GLU A 387 40.58 19.56 -30.24
CA GLU A 387 40.14 18.30 -30.85
C GLU A 387 39.20 18.54 -32.04
N THR A 388 39.05 17.55 -32.91
CA THR A 388 38.17 17.62 -34.08
C THR A 388 36.72 17.77 -33.71
N VAL A 389 35.91 18.39 -34.58
CA VAL A 389 34.44 18.53 -34.39
C VAL A 389 33.79 17.15 -34.25
N GLY A 390 34.25 16.14 -35.01
CA GLY A 390 33.77 14.78 -34.91
C GLY A 390 33.98 14.16 -33.53
N PHE A 391 35.19 14.35 -32.96
CA PHE A 391 35.52 13.87 -31.62
C PHE A 391 34.67 14.58 -30.55
N ALA A 392 34.58 15.90 -30.59
CA ALA A 392 33.81 16.67 -29.63
C ALA A 392 32.33 16.28 -29.64
N LEU A 393 31.72 16.14 -30.83
CA LEU A 393 30.33 15.68 -31.01
C LEU A 393 30.14 14.25 -30.47
N ALA A 394 31.06 13.32 -30.78
CA ALA A 394 30.96 11.96 -30.27
C ALA A 394 30.97 11.90 -28.74
N ARG A 395 31.71 12.76 -28.04
CA ARG A 395 31.71 12.86 -26.58
C ARG A 395 30.35 13.40 -26.06
N GLY A 396 29.86 14.50 -26.65
CA GLY A 396 28.55 15.05 -26.31
C GLY A 396 27.41 14.08 -26.55
N ILE A 397 27.42 13.38 -27.69
CA ILE A 397 26.42 12.33 -28.00
C ILE A 397 26.50 11.19 -26.98
N SER A 398 27.73 10.73 -26.63
CA SER A 398 27.91 9.71 -25.60
C SER A 398 27.31 10.12 -24.25
N VAL A 399 27.47 11.39 -23.83
CA VAL A 399 26.85 11.94 -22.63
C VAL A 399 25.32 11.91 -22.73
N LEU A 400 24.73 12.35 -23.84
CA LEU A 400 23.29 12.34 -24.03
C LEU A 400 22.71 10.92 -23.93
N VAL A 401 23.35 9.94 -24.55
CA VAL A 401 22.85 8.58 -24.66
C VAL A 401 22.96 7.82 -23.33
N ILE A 402 24.12 7.88 -22.66
CA ILE A 402 24.33 7.15 -21.41
C ILE A 402 23.47 7.68 -20.28
N SER A 403 23.13 8.94 -20.33
CA SER A 403 22.42 9.64 -19.25
C SER A 403 20.89 9.45 -19.27
N CYS A 404 20.37 8.51 -20.01
CA CYS A 404 18.94 8.28 -20.03
C CYS A 404 18.41 7.79 -18.66
N PRO A 405 17.44 8.48 -18.02
CA PRO A 405 16.93 8.09 -16.71
C PRO A 405 15.83 7.01 -16.79
N CYS A 406 15.90 6.08 -17.76
CA CYS A 406 14.88 5.06 -18.00
C CYS A 406 14.62 4.17 -16.78
N ALA A 407 15.69 3.69 -16.16
CA ALA A 407 15.65 2.83 -14.97
C ALA A 407 15.04 3.56 -13.76
N LEU A 408 15.27 4.87 -13.62
CA LEU A 408 14.77 5.68 -12.52
C LEU A 408 13.24 5.77 -12.51
N GLY A 409 12.62 5.93 -13.68
CA GLY A 409 11.16 5.99 -13.83
C GLY A 409 10.45 4.68 -13.51
N LEU A 410 11.16 3.54 -13.58
CA LEU A 410 10.61 2.19 -13.32
C LEU A 410 10.92 1.68 -11.91
N ALA A 411 11.97 2.20 -11.28
CA ALA A 411 12.52 1.69 -10.01
C ALA A 411 11.46 1.56 -8.91
N THR A 412 10.58 2.53 -8.77
CA THR A 412 9.54 2.55 -7.74
C THR A 412 8.24 1.85 -8.16
N PRO A 413 7.63 2.18 -9.34
CA PRO A 413 6.33 1.61 -9.69
C PRO A 413 6.34 0.09 -9.84
N VAL A 414 7.40 -0.47 -10.43
CA VAL A 414 7.50 -1.92 -10.63
C VAL A 414 7.63 -2.66 -9.28
N ALA A 415 8.47 -2.16 -8.36
CA ALA A 415 8.62 -2.76 -7.04
C ALA A 415 7.32 -2.71 -6.22
N ILE A 416 6.60 -1.58 -6.26
CA ILE A 416 5.29 -1.42 -5.59
C ILE A 416 4.28 -2.41 -6.16
N MET A 417 4.19 -2.54 -7.48
CA MET A 417 3.22 -3.43 -8.11
C MET A 417 3.50 -4.91 -7.78
N VAL A 418 4.77 -5.33 -7.81
CA VAL A 418 5.16 -6.69 -7.40
C VAL A 418 4.89 -6.90 -5.90
N GLY A 419 5.20 -5.90 -5.06
CA GLY A 419 4.92 -5.93 -3.62
C GLY A 419 3.42 -6.07 -3.33
N ASN A 420 2.58 -5.24 -3.95
CA ASN A 420 1.12 -5.31 -3.82
C ASN A 420 0.57 -6.66 -4.31
N GLY A 421 1.05 -7.14 -5.48
CA GLY A 421 0.65 -8.43 -6.00
C GLY A 421 1.03 -9.60 -5.08
N LYS A 422 2.21 -9.53 -4.44
CA LYS A 422 2.63 -10.51 -3.42
C LYS A 422 1.78 -10.40 -2.16
N GLY A 423 1.46 -9.18 -1.72
CA GLY A 423 0.56 -8.92 -0.59
C GLY A 423 -0.82 -9.53 -0.83
N ALA A 424 -1.44 -9.22 -1.96
CA ALA A 424 -2.77 -9.73 -2.32
C ALA A 424 -2.82 -11.28 -2.32
N LYS A 425 -1.80 -11.94 -2.87
CA LYS A 425 -1.68 -13.42 -2.82
C LYS A 425 -1.51 -13.97 -1.40
N SER A 426 -1.12 -13.14 -0.44
CA SER A 426 -0.97 -13.51 0.97
C SER A 426 -2.16 -13.06 1.83
N GLY A 427 -3.21 -12.46 1.23
CA GLY A 427 -4.35 -11.90 1.93
C GLY A 427 -4.07 -10.54 2.59
N ILE A 428 -3.01 -9.82 2.16
CA ILE A 428 -2.63 -8.50 2.65
C ILE A 428 -2.88 -7.49 1.54
N LEU A 429 -3.86 -6.61 1.71
CA LEU A 429 -4.29 -5.65 0.70
C LEU A 429 -3.91 -4.23 1.12
N PHE A 430 -3.09 -3.55 0.32
CA PHE A 430 -2.76 -2.14 0.50
C PHE A 430 -3.64 -1.30 -0.43
N LYS A 431 -4.39 -0.33 0.10
CA LYS A 431 -5.28 0.51 -0.70
C LYS A 431 -4.54 1.48 -1.62
N THR A 432 -3.34 1.89 -1.23
CA THR A 432 -2.52 2.83 -2.00
C THR A 432 -1.04 2.46 -1.95
N ALA A 433 -0.27 2.96 -2.93
CA ALA A 433 1.18 2.86 -2.90
C ALA A 433 1.79 3.59 -1.69
N ALA A 434 1.14 4.66 -1.21
CA ALA A 434 1.56 5.38 -0.01
C ALA A 434 1.34 4.53 1.24
N SER A 435 0.24 3.77 1.32
CA SER A 435 -0.04 2.86 2.42
C SER A 435 1.02 1.76 2.52
N LEU A 436 1.43 1.19 1.38
CA LEU A 436 2.54 0.23 1.36
C LEU A 436 3.84 0.86 1.86
N GLU A 437 4.17 2.09 1.43
CA GLU A 437 5.38 2.79 1.90
C GLU A 437 5.32 3.09 3.41
N ALA A 438 4.19 3.58 3.91
CA ALA A 438 4.02 3.99 5.30
C ALA A 438 4.06 2.81 6.27
N THR A 439 3.46 1.66 5.91
CA THR A 439 3.48 0.43 6.73
C THR A 439 4.90 0.00 7.09
N GLY A 440 5.86 0.06 6.17
CA GLY A 440 7.25 -0.31 6.43
C GLY A 440 8.00 0.65 7.35
N ARG A 441 7.50 1.88 7.48
CA ARG A 441 8.08 2.94 8.32
C ARG A 441 7.43 3.05 9.69
N THR A 442 6.52 2.16 10.05
CA THR A 442 5.84 2.10 11.34
C THR A 442 6.85 1.89 12.47
N GLN A 443 6.69 2.65 13.55
CA GLN A 443 7.52 2.63 14.77
C GLN A 443 6.72 2.17 15.97
N ILE A 444 5.42 2.46 16.01
CA ILE A 444 4.50 2.09 17.08
C ILE A 444 3.31 1.39 16.44
N VAL A 445 2.94 0.23 16.96
CA VAL A 445 1.70 -0.48 16.61
C VAL A 445 0.76 -0.43 17.80
N ALA A 446 -0.37 0.23 17.62
CA ALA A 446 -1.46 0.24 18.58
C ALA A 446 -2.47 -0.83 18.18
N LEU A 447 -2.72 -1.78 19.06
CA LEU A 447 -3.62 -2.91 18.85
C LEU A 447 -4.89 -2.70 19.67
N ASP A 448 -6.06 -2.81 19.06
CA ASP A 448 -7.27 -3.02 19.84
C ASP A 448 -7.21 -4.39 20.54
N LYS A 449 -7.93 -4.55 21.64
CA LYS A 449 -8.01 -5.84 22.34
C LYS A 449 -8.95 -6.79 21.61
N THR A 450 -10.23 -6.39 21.54
CA THR A 450 -11.35 -7.27 21.16
C THR A 450 -11.35 -7.55 19.66
N GLY A 451 -11.45 -8.83 19.24
CA GLY A 451 -11.41 -9.21 17.84
C GLY A 451 -10.04 -9.07 17.16
N THR A 452 -9.08 -8.34 17.77
CA THR A 452 -7.73 -8.11 17.26
C THR A 452 -6.70 -8.99 17.97
N ILE A 453 -6.42 -8.74 19.27
CA ILE A 453 -5.55 -9.60 20.11
C ILE A 453 -6.32 -10.85 20.54
N THR A 454 -7.59 -10.68 20.88
CA THR A 454 -8.50 -11.75 21.30
C THR A 454 -9.43 -12.17 20.16
N SER A 455 -10.11 -13.31 20.32
CA SER A 455 -11.03 -13.83 19.30
C SER A 455 -12.27 -12.96 19.09
N GLY A 456 -12.63 -12.12 20.08
CA GLY A 456 -13.87 -11.33 20.10
C GLY A 456 -15.10 -12.16 20.45
N GLU A 457 -14.91 -13.45 20.67
CA GLU A 457 -15.95 -14.38 21.07
C GLU A 457 -15.64 -14.90 22.47
N PRO A 458 -16.46 -14.55 23.50
CA PRO A 458 -16.30 -15.09 24.83
C PRO A 458 -16.44 -16.63 24.84
N LYS A 459 -15.58 -17.32 25.60
CA LYS A 459 -15.64 -18.78 25.79
C LYS A 459 -15.63 -19.11 27.27
N VAL A 460 -16.29 -20.22 27.63
CA VAL A 460 -16.21 -20.77 29.00
C VAL A 460 -14.79 -21.34 29.17
N THR A 461 -14.07 -20.78 30.14
CA THR A 461 -12.69 -21.20 30.45
C THR A 461 -12.62 -22.14 31.64
N ASP A 462 -13.43 -21.91 32.69
CA ASP A 462 -13.42 -22.69 33.91
C ASP A 462 -14.86 -22.90 34.42
N ILE A 463 -15.08 -24.08 34.98
CA ILE A 463 -16.34 -24.47 35.63
C ILE A 463 -15.97 -24.98 37.03
N VAL A 464 -16.41 -24.27 38.06
CA VAL A 464 -16.12 -24.58 39.47
C VAL A 464 -17.42 -24.82 40.19
N PRO A 465 -17.86 -26.09 40.34
CA PRO A 465 -19.05 -26.46 41.10
C PRO A 465 -18.82 -26.28 42.61
N ASP A 466 -19.88 -25.97 43.34
CA ASP A 466 -19.87 -26.04 44.77
C ASP A 466 -20.11 -27.48 45.17
N GLU A 467 -19.08 -28.16 45.72
CA GLU A 467 -19.14 -29.57 46.10
C GLU A 467 -20.24 -29.88 47.11
N THR A 468 -20.63 -28.89 47.94
CA THR A 468 -21.66 -29.05 48.95
C THR A 468 -23.07 -29.11 48.35
N PHE A 469 -23.24 -28.59 47.10
CA PHE A 469 -24.55 -28.59 46.41
C PHE A 469 -24.84 -29.90 45.66
N PHE A 470 -23.82 -30.58 45.18
CA PHE A 470 -23.93 -31.74 44.26
C PHE A 470 -23.58 -33.06 44.97
N GLU A 471 -24.24 -33.38 46.08
CA GLU A 471 -23.88 -34.51 46.96
C GLU A 471 -23.97 -35.93 46.33
N GLU A 472 -24.64 -36.11 45.14
CA GLU A 472 -24.94 -37.42 44.58
C GLU A 472 -24.51 -37.69 43.14
N THR A 473 -23.87 -36.77 42.43
CA THR A 473 -23.56 -36.90 41.01
C THR A 473 -22.06 -36.91 40.72
N GLY A 474 -21.55 -37.87 40.00
CA GLY A 474 -20.13 -38.01 39.68
C GLY A 474 -19.55 -36.96 38.70
N ASN A 475 -20.40 -36.15 38.01
CA ASN A 475 -19.97 -35.08 37.12
C ASN A 475 -20.58 -33.73 37.57
N HIS A 476 -20.03 -33.14 38.62
CA HIS A 476 -20.47 -31.87 39.18
C HIS A 476 -20.36 -30.70 38.19
N ALA A 477 -19.30 -30.69 37.38
CA ALA A 477 -19.08 -29.62 36.37
C ALA A 477 -20.14 -29.66 35.26
N GLY A 478 -20.47 -30.86 34.76
CA GLY A 478 -21.52 -31.06 33.77
C GLY A 478 -22.91 -30.68 34.30
N ALA A 479 -23.19 -30.98 35.58
CA ALA A 479 -24.45 -30.63 36.23
C ALA A 479 -24.59 -29.10 36.41
N LEU A 480 -23.52 -28.39 36.79
CA LEU A 480 -23.50 -26.95 36.86
C LEU A 480 -23.69 -26.31 35.47
N LEU A 481 -23.03 -26.86 34.44
CA LEU A 481 -23.17 -26.40 33.07
C LEU A 481 -24.60 -26.62 32.53
N ALA A 482 -25.25 -27.74 32.90
CA ALA A 482 -26.66 -28.01 32.54
C ALA A 482 -27.62 -26.98 33.13
N ILE A 483 -27.45 -26.62 34.40
CA ILE A 483 -28.24 -25.56 35.06
C ILE A 483 -27.97 -24.23 34.34
N ALA A 484 -26.72 -23.87 34.12
CA ALA A 484 -26.33 -22.60 33.50
C ALA A 484 -26.89 -22.49 32.08
N ALA A 485 -26.70 -23.51 31.25
CA ALA A 485 -27.16 -23.52 29.85
C ALA A 485 -28.71 -23.43 29.78
N SER A 486 -29.41 -24.10 30.71
CA SER A 486 -30.90 -24.08 30.74
C SER A 486 -31.45 -22.67 31.03
N VAL A 487 -30.84 -21.92 31.94
CA VAL A 487 -31.29 -20.57 32.26
C VAL A 487 -30.79 -19.51 31.26
N GLU A 488 -29.63 -19.71 30.66
CA GLU A 488 -29.05 -18.80 29.64
C GLU A 488 -29.62 -19.03 28.23
N ALA A 489 -30.34 -20.14 27.99
CA ALA A 489 -30.94 -20.47 26.70
C ALA A 489 -31.93 -19.38 26.18
N LYS A 490 -32.53 -18.59 27.09
CA LYS A 490 -33.43 -17.49 26.75
C LYS A 490 -32.78 -16.12 26.82
N SER A 491 -31.46 -16.07 27.11
CA SER A 491 -30.67 -14.82 27.23
C SER A 491 -30.03 -14.48 25.89
N GLU A 492 -30.10 -13.22 25.49
CA GLU A 492 -29.41 -12.68 24.28
C GLU A 492 -28.00 -12.17 24.61
N HIS A 493 -27.53 -12.30 25.84
CA HIS A 493 -26.26 -11.78 26.28
C HIS A 493 -25.09 -12.55 25.65
N PRO A 494 -23.98 -11.90 25.20
CA PRO A 494 -22.81 -12.59 24.62
C PRO A 494 -22.22 -13.68 25.51
N LEU A 495 -22.25 -13.52 26.83
CA LEU A 495 -21.80 -14.53 27.79
C LEU A 495 -22.69 -15.77 27.81
N ALA A 496 -24.01 -15.62 27.56
CA ALA A 496 -24.95 -16.72 27.42
C ALA A 496 -24.60 -17.60 26.21
N LYS A 497 -24.26 -16.98 25.09
CA LYS A 497 -23.82 -17.68 23.88
C LYS A 497 -22.61 -18.59 24.17
N ALA A 498 -21.63 -18.10 24.94
CA ALA A 498 -20.45 -18.88 25.35
C ALA A 498 -20.81 -20.12 26.16
N ILE A 499 -21.77 -19.98 27.11
CA ILE A 499 -22.25 -21.11 27.91
C ILE A 499 -23.02 -22.12 27.06
N MET A 500 -23.86 -21.65 26.14
CA MET A 500 -24.62 -22.49 25.23
C MET A 500 -23.72 -23.28 24.27
N GLU A 501 -22.68 -22.61 23.71
CA GLU A 501 -21.68 -23.28 22.84
C GLU A 501 -20.92 -24.35 23.61
N ARG A 502 -20.50 -24.08 24.85
CA ARG A 502 -19.83 -25.06 25.69
C ARG A 502 -20.76 -26.25 26.02
N ALA A 503 -22.02 -26.00 26.36
CA ALA A 503 -22.99 -27.04 26.61
C ALA A 503 -23.23 -27.91 25.38
N LYS A 504 -23.31 -27.33 24.19
CA LYS A 504 -23.40 -28.03 22.91
C LYS A 504 -22.18 -28.90 22.63
N THR A 505 -20.98 -28.41 22.90
CA THR A 505 -19.72 -29.12 22.70
C THR A 505 -19.58 -30.33 23.63
N ASP A 506 -20.02 -30.16 24.89
CA ASP A 506 -19.98 -31.18 25.91
C ASP A 506 -21.24 -32.10 25.88
N GLU A 507 -22.10 -31.95 24.84
CA GLU A 507 -23.35 -32.72 24.62
C GLU A 507 -24.31 -32.67 25.82
N ILE A 508 -24.35 -31.56 26.53
CA ILE A 508 -25.20 -31.35 27.70
C ILE A 508 -26.64 -31.02 27.26
N ALA A 509 -27.60 -31.76 27.82
CA ALA A 509 -29.04 -31.54 27.61
C ALA A 509 -29.50 -30.22 28.29
N VAL A 510 -30.17 -29.36 27.51
CA VAL A 510 -30.74 -28.09 27.96
C VAL A 510 -32.21 -28.29 28.30
N ALA A 511 -32.57 -28.01 29.53
CA ALA A 511 -33.97 -28.15 30.00
C ALA A 511 -34.76 -26.84 29.82
N GLU A 512 -36.07 -26.94 29.68
CA GLU A 512 -36.91 -25.75 29.54
C GLU A 512 -37.13 -25.05 30.89
N VAL A 513 -37.01 -23.70 30.89
CA VAL A 513 -37.21 -22.85 32.05
C VAL A 513 -38.48 -22.00 31.94
N THR A 514 -39.12 -21.72 33.08
CA THR A 514 -40.27 -20.81 33.19
C THR A 514 -39.87 -19.55 33.98
N ASP A 515 -40.73 -18.52 33.94
CA ASP A 515 -40.57 -17.26 34.67
C ASP A 515 -39.20 -16.60 34.51
N PHE A 516 -38.67 -16.64 33.27
CA PHE A 516 -37.38 -15.99 32.94
C PHE A 516 -37.46 -14.47 33.04
N SER A 517 -36.58 -13.86 33.80
CA SER A 517 -36.43 -12.41 33.92
C SER A 517 -34.97 -11.99 33.95
N ALA A 518 -34.59 -11.09 33.02
CA ALA A 518 -33.25 -10.50 32.98
C ALA A 518 -33.24 -9.19 33.80
N VAL A 519 -32.21 -9.05 34.65
CA VAL A 519 -31.95 -7.84 35.44
C VAL A 519 -30.73 -7.14 34.86
N VAL A 520 -30.97 -6.07 34.09
CA VAL A 520 -29.96 -5.37 33.32
C VAL A 520 -28.73 -5.01 34.16
N GLY A 521 -27.54 -5.39 33.71
CA GLY A 521 -26.27 -5.11 34.37
C GLY A 521 -25.95 -5.98 35.60
N ASN A 522 -26.84 -6.88 36.04
CA ASN A 522 -26.66 -7.67 37.26
C ASN A 522 -26.70 -9.18 37.03
N GLY A 523 -27.70 -9.66 36.30
CA GLY A 523 -27.88 -11.10 36.07
C GLY A 523 -29.26 -11.45 35.61
N LEU A 524 -29.71 -12.69 35.87
CA LEU A 524 -31.01 -13.18 35.48
C LEU A 524 -31.62 -14.09 36.55
N THR A 525 -32.91 -14.33 36.48
CA THR A 525 -33.66 -15.27 37.30
C THR A 525 -34.55 -16.13 36.43
N ALA A 526 -34.76 -17.39 36.76
CA ALA A 526 -35.67 -18.31 36.08
C ALA A 526 -36.06 -19.46 37.00
N ILE A 527 -37.14 -20.18 36.71
CA ILE A 527 -37.53 -21.40 37.41
C ILE A 527 -37.13 -22.60 36.55
N LEU A 528 -36.26 -23.47 37.11
CA LEU A 528 -35.86 -24.72 36.50
C LEU A 528 -36.25 -25.91 37.41
N ALA A 529 -37.08 -26.82 36.90
CA ALA A 529 -37.56 -27.98 37.63
C ALA A 529 -38.17 -27.62 39.02
N GLY A 530 -38.91 -26.49 39.11
CA GLY A 530 -39.52 -26.01 40.35
C GLY A 530 -38.61 -25.28 41.32
N LYS A 531 -37.30 -25.10 40.99
CA LYS A 531 -36.33 -24.36 41.80
C LYS A 531 -36.07 -22.97 41.16
N MET A 532 -35.97 -21.94 41.98
CA MET A 532 -35.63 -20.59 41.53
C MET A 532 -34.13 -20.49 41.31
N ILE A 533 -33.71 -20.38 40.02
CA ILE A 533 -32.30 -20.17 39.69
C ILE A 533 -32.04 -18.67 39.59
N LYS A 534 -30.92 -18.23 40.19
CA LYS A 534 -30.44 -16.86 40.14
C LYS A 534 -29.00 -16.90 39.59
N ALA A 535 -28.77 -16.22 38.49
CA ALA A 535 -27.45 -16.23 37.86
C ALA A 535 -26.99 -14.79 37.60
N GLY A 536 -25.70 -14.51 37.78
CA GLY A 536 -25.13 -13.19 37.54
C GLY A 536 -23.84 -12.90 38.27
N ASN A 537 -23.52 -11.62 38.45
CA ASN A 537 -22.32 -11.18 39.15
C ASN A 537 -22.40 -11.42 40.66
N LEU A 538 -21.25 -11.40 41.36
CA LEU A 538 -21.14 -11.59 42.78
C LEU A 538 -22.07 -10.68 43.57
N ALA A 539 -22.16 -9.38 43.21
CA ALA A 539 -22.97 -8.41 43.92
C ALA A 539 -24.51 -8.71 43.80
N PHE A 540 -24.94 -9.30 42.72
CA PHE A 540 -26.34 -9.72 42.54
C PHE A 540 -26.62 -10.97 43.31
N VAL A 541 -25.84 -12.05 43.16
CA VAL A 541 -26.11 -13.35 43.77
C VAL A 541 -25.94 -13.31 45.30
N SER A 542 -24.98 -12.53 45.82
CA SER A 542 -24.80 -12.34 47.27
C SER A 542 -25.96 -11.73 48.03
N LYS A 543 -26.91 -11.08 47.31
CA LYS A 543 -28.19 -10.57 47.94
C LYS A 543 -29.10 -11.69 48.38
N PHE A 544 -28.98 -12.88 47.79
CA PHE A 544 -29.91 -14.00 47.97
C PHE A 544 -29.26 -15.22 48.61
N VAL A 545 -27.96 -15.40 48.41
CA VAL A 545 -27.19 -16.57 48.83
C VAL A 545 -25.91 -16.20 49.53
N LYS A 546 -25.50 -16.90 50.58
CA LYS A 546 -24.21 -16.73 51.24
C LYS A 546 -23.14 -17.43 50.40
N VAL A 547 -22.25 -16.65 49.75
CA VAL A 547 -21.12 -17.17 49.00
C VAL A 547 -19.96 -17.43 49.98
N SER A 548 -19.35 -18.62 49.91
CA SER A 548 -18.22 -19.00 50.73
C SER A 548 -16.97 -18.14 50.44
N ASP A 549 -16.09 -18.01 51.44
CA ASP A 549 -14.86 -17.22 51.26
C ASP A 549 -13.93 -17.86 50.20
N ASP A 550 -13.95 -19.19 50.07
CA ASP A 550 -13.18 -19.90 49.05
C ASP A 550 -13.68 -19.58 47.63
N MET A 551 -14.99 -19.59 47.41
CA MET A 551 -15.59 -19.20 46.12
C MET A 551 -15.37 -17.72 45.80
N ARG A 552 -15.37 -16.86 46.84
CA ARG A 552 -15.00 -15.42 46.59
C ARG A 552 -13.54 -15.27 46.21
N ALA A 553 -12.63 -16.02 46.86
CA ALA A 553 -11.21 -15.98 46.53
C ALA A 553 -10.96 -16.47 45.08
N LYS A 554 -11.60 -17.55 44.66
CA LYS A 554 -11.52 -18.05 43.28
C LYS A 554 -12.08 -17.03 42.25
N ALA A 555 -13.18 -16.38 42.56
CA ALA A 555 -13.71 -15.33 41.66
C ALA A 555 -12.75 -14.13 41.52
N VAL A 556 -12.07 -13.75 42.61
CA VAL A 556 -11.04 -12.71 42.58
C VAL A 556 -9.84 -13.17 41.76
N GLU A 557 -9.45 -14.44 41.86
CA GLU A 557 -8.36 -15.03 41.08
C GLU A 557 -8.73 -14.99 39.58
N PHE A 558 -9.91 -15.45 39.21
CA PHE A 558 -10.39 -15.36 37.82
C PHE A 558 -10.43 -13.92 37.30
N SER A 559 -10.89 -12.98 38.11
CA SER A 559 -10.88 -11.56 37.70
C SER A 559 -9.47 -11.02 37.50
N LYS A 560 -8.47 -11.47 38.30
CA LYS A 560 -7.06 -11.13 38.13
C LYS A 560 -6.49 -11.73 36.83
N GLU A 561 -6.99 -12.86 36.38
CA GLU A 561 -6.64 -13.50 35.10
C GLU A 561 -7.38 -12.92 33.89
N GLY A 562 -8.23 -11.91 34.08
CA GLY A 562 -8.99 -11.30 33.01
C GLY A 562 -10.27 -12.05 32.62
N LYS A 563 -10.71 -13.00 33.44
CA LYS A 563 -11.94 -13.78 33.26
C LYS A 563 -13.11 -13.14 33.98
N THR A 564 -14.31 -13.32 33.49
CA THR A 564 -15.57 -12.85 34.09
C THR A 564 -16.22 -13.99 34.83
N PRO A 565 -16.22 -14.03 36.18
CA PRO A 565 -16.86 -15.05 36.95
C PRO A 565 -18.40 -14.81 37.02
N LEU A 566 -19.19 -15.78 36.59
CA LEU A 566 -20.64 -15.81 36.69
C LEU A 566 -21.03 -16.81 37.77
N PHE A 567 -21.83 -16.37 38.76
CA PHE A 567 -22.32 -17.15 39.85
C PHE A 567 -23.69 -17.69 39.51
N PHE A 568 -23.92 -18.98 39.87
CA PHE A 568 -25.20 -19.65 39.69
C PHE A 568 -25.64 -20.18 41.07
N ALA A 569 -26.89 -19.91 41.43
CA ALA A 569 -27.50 -20.35 42.68
C ALA A 569 -28.91 -20.89 42.46
N ALA A 570 -29.29 -21.92 43.18
CA ALA A 570 -30.61 -22.50 43.19
C ALA A 570 -31.26 -22.29 44.55
N ASP A 571 -32.40 -21.64 44.58
CA ASP A 571 -33.11 -21.19 45.81
C ASP A 571 -32.21 -20.34 46.70
N ASP A 572 -31.70 -20.89 47.78
CA ASP A 572 -30.83 -20.29 48.80
C ASP A 572 -29.38 -20.88 48.86
N ARG A 573 -29.05 -21.79 47.93
CA ARG A 573 -27.73 -22.45 47.85
C ARG A 573 -26.97 -22.11 46.59
N LEU A 574 -25.65 -21.89 46.74
CA LEU A 574 -24.78 -21.66 45.59
C LEU A 574 -24.55 -22.98 44.82
N CYS A 575 -24.72 -23.00 43.52
CA CYS A 575 -24.38 -24.12 42.65
C CYS A 575 -22.91 -24.10 42.21
N GLY A 576 -22.34 -22.90 42.03
CA GLY A 576 -20.96 -22.75 41.59
C GLY A 576 -20.70 -21.49 40.78
N ILE A 577 -19.50 -21.46 40.19
CA ILE A 577 -19.00 -20.37 39.33
C ILE A 577 -18.65 -20.92 37.97
N ILE A 578 -19.04 -20.19 36.89
CA ILE A 578 -18.54 -20.40 35.54
C ILE A 578 -17.77 -19.14 35.13
N ALA A 579 -16.49 -19.29 34.79
CA ALA A 579 -15.68 -18.22 34.28
C ALA A 579 -15.73 -18.17 32.76
N VAL A 580 -15.98 -16.98 32.23
CA VAL A 580 -16.04 -16.72 30.78
C VAL A 580 -15.03 -15.65 30.46
N ALA A 581 -14.24 -15.84 29.39
CA ALA A 581 -13.29 -14.87 28.92
C ALA A 581 -13.24 -14.80 27.39
N ASP A 582 -12.90 -13.64 26.90
CA ASP A 582 -12.50 -13.45 25.51
C ASP A 582 -11.03 -13.91 25.38
N THR A 583 -10.82 -15.04 24.73
CA THR A 583 -9.53 -15.72 24.69
C THR A 583 -8.56 -15.07 23.71
N ILE A 584 -7.28 -14.99 24.08
CA ILE A 584 -6.21 -14.52 23.19
C ILE A 584 -6.09 -15.48 22.01
N LYS A 585 -5.97 -14.95 20.78
CA LYS A 585 -5.70 -15.76 19.58
C LYS A 585 -4.34 -16.45 19.73
N GLU A 586 -4.21 -17.67 19.24
CA GLU A 586 -2.98 -18.47 19.35
C GLU A 586 -1.76 -17.79 18.74
N ASP A 587 -1.95 -17.02 17.67
CA ASP A 587 -0.89 -16.32 16.95
C ASP A 587 -0.52 -14.95 17.54
N SER A 588 -1.33 -14.39 18.47
CA SER A 588 -1.13 -13.04 19.00
C SER A 588 0.19 -12.87 19.76
N PRO A 589 0.61 -13.76 20.66
CA PRO A 589 1.90 -13.62 21.35
C PRO A 589 3.08 -13.67 20.39
N GLU A 590 3.03 -14.52 19.38
CA GLU A 590 4.07 -14.64 18.36
C GLU A 590 4.11 -13.39 17.46
N ALA A 591 2.97 -12.86 17.06
CA ALA A 591 2.87 -11.64 16.28
C ALA A 591 3.48 -10.44 17.02
N VAL A 592 3.13 -10.27 18.31
CA VAL A 592 3.70 -9.23 19.18
C VAL A 592 5.21 -9.40 19.30
N ARG A 593 5.70 -10.61 19.53
CA ARG A 593 7.12 -10.92 19.61
C ARG A 593 7.86 -10.54 18.32
N GLN A 594 7.28 -10.84 17.15
CA GLN A 594 7.89 -10.49 15.86
C GLN A 594 7.93 -8.96 15.64
N LEU A 595 6.88 -8.23 15.99
CA LEU A 595 6.87 -6.77 15.92
C LEU A 595 7.96 -6.15 16.80
N LYS A 596 8.11 -6.63 18.03
CA LYS A 596 9.17 -6.17 18.95
C LYS A 596 10.56 -6.49 18.40
N ASN A 597 10.78 -7.66 17.80
CA ASN A 597 12.04 -8.03 17.15
C ASN A 597 12.36 -7.11 15.96
N MET A 598 11.34 -6.60 15.27
CA MET A 598 11.51 -5.57 14.22
C MET A 598 11.81 -4.17 14.77
N GLY A 599 11.90 -3.99 16.10
CA GLY A 599 12.11 -2.71 16.77
C GLY A 599 10.88 -1.82 16.80
N ILE A 600 9.69 -2.40 16.77
CA ILE A 600 8.41 -1.70 16.83
C ILE A 600 7.86 -1.82 18.26
N ARG A 601 7.47 -0.70 18.86
CA ARG A 601 6.79 -0.66 20.14
C ARG A 601 5.34 -1.07 19.95
N VAL A 602 4.86 -2.01 20.80
CA VAL A 602 3.50 -2.53 20.71
C VAL A 602 2.69 -2.07 21.92
N VAL A 603 1.59 -1.36 21.66
CA VAL A 603 0.68 -0.78 22.66
C VAL A 603 -0.69 -1.39 22.50
N MET A 604 -1.29 -1.90 23.57
CA MET A 604 -2.67 -2.40 23.58
C MET A 604 -3.62 -1.31 24.06
N LEU A 605 -4.73 -1.10 23.35
CA LEU A 605 -5.83 -0.20 23.71
C LEU A 605 -7.06 -1.03 24.07
N THR A 606 -7.73 -0.72 25.20
CA THR A 606 -8.96 -1.40 25.58
C THR A 606 -9.85 -0.53 26.47
N GLY A 607 -11.16 -0.73 26.39
CA GLY A 607 -12.13 -0.18 27.32
C GLY A 607 -12.23 -0.90 28.67
N ASP A 608 -11.56 -2.05 28.82
CA ASP A 608 -11.57 -2.85 30.03
C ASP A 608 -10.94 -2.10 31.23
N ASN A 609 -11.24 -2.59 32.43
CA ASN A 609 -10.56 -2.14 33.63
C ASN A 609 -9.05 -2.50 33.59
N GLU A 610 -8.28 -1.79 34.38
CA GLU A 610 -6.81 -1.88 34.39
C GLU A 610 -6.28 -3.29 34.74
N GLN A 611 -6.96 -4.01 35.63
CA GLN A 611 -6.53 -5.37 36.05
C GLN A 611 -6.66 -6.37 34.91
N THR A 612 -7.83 -6.43 34.28
CA THR A 612 -8.10 -7.30 33.12
C THR A 612 -7.19 -6.95 31.96
N ALA A 613 -7.06 -5.67 31.65
CA ALA A 613 -6.21 -5.18 30.56
C ALA A 613 -4.75 -5.58 30.75
N ASN A 614 -4.20 -5.39 31.95
CA ASN A 614 -2.82 -5.77 32.26
C ASN A 614 -2.58 -7.28 32.22
N ALA A 615 -3.58 -8.10 32.62
CA ALA A 615 -3.48 -9.54 32.53
C ALA A 615 -3.35 -10.01 31.08
N ILE A 616 -4.24 -9.50 30.19
CA ILE A 616 -4.24 -9.83 28.76
C ILE A 616 -2.97 -9.27 28.08
N GLY A 617 -2.58 -8.04 28.38
CA GLY A 617 -1.38 -7.42 27.85
C GLY A 617 -0.10 -8.17 28.19
N LYS A 618 -0.02 -8.70 29.41
CA LYS A 618 1.10 -9.56 29.85
C LYS A 618 1.12 -10.89 29.11
N GLN A 619 -0.03 -11.53 28.92
CA GLN A 619 -0.15 -12.78 28.15
C GLN A 619 0.21 -12.57 26.68
N ALA A 620 -0.24 -11.47 26.07
CA ALA A 620 0.07 -11.12 24.68
C ALA A 620 1.53 -10.64 24.52
N GLY A 621 2.19 -10.18 25.61
CA GLY A 621 3.57 -9.71 25.62
C GLY A 621 3.77 -8.30 25.06
N VAL A 622 2.75 -7.42 25.11
CA VAL A 622 2.85 -6.02 24.65
C VAL A 622 3.78 -5.19 25.52
N ASP A 623 4.26 -4.05 25.02
CA ASP A 623 5.16 -3.16 25.76
C ASP A 623 4.40 -2.23 26.73
N GLU A 624 3.17 -1.87 26.37
CA GLU A 624 2.35 -0.94 27.13
C GLU A 624 0.87 -1.27 26.98
N VAL A 625 0.10 -1.03 28.03
CA VAL A 625 -1.34 -1.20 28.08
C VAL A 625 -2.00 0.13 28.45
N ILE A 626 -2.96 0.56 27.65
CA ILE A 626 -3.79 1.75 27.94
C ILE A 626 -5.23 1.26 28.13
N ALA A 627 -5.64 1.17 29.39
CA ALA A 627 -6.93 0.66 29.84
C ALA A 627 -7.98 1.78 29.99
N GLY A 628 -9.25 1.41 30.05
CA GLY A 628 -10.37 2.34 30.33
C GLY A 628 -10.62 3.34 29.19
N VAL A 629 -10.21 3.04 27.95
CA VAL A 629 -10.35 3.92 26.81
C VAL A 629 -11.70 3.66 26.15
N LEU A 630 -12.62 4.61 26.29
CA LEU A 630 -13.90 4.58 25.57
C LEU A 630 -13.67 4.69 24.04
N PRO A 631 -14.63 4.24 23.20
CA PRO A 631 -14.48 4.28 21.74
C PRO A 631 -14.05 5.66 21.22
N ASP A 632 -14.69 6.74 21.68
CA ASP A 632 -14.35 8.11 21.28
C ASP A 632 -12.98 8.57 21.80
N GLY A 633 -12.45 7.95 22.84
CA GLY A 633 -11.14 8.25 23.43
C GLY A 633 -9.98 7.64 22.66
N LYS A 634 -10.20 6.57 21.86
CA LYS A 634 -9.13 5.88 21.12
C LYS A 634 -8.41 6.82 20.15
N GLU A 635 -9.14 7.70 19.46
CA GLU A 635 -8.56 8.72 18.57
C GLU A 635 -7.59 9.64 19.30
N ALA A 636 -7.95 10.10 20.49
CA ALA A 636 -7.11 11.00 21.29
C ALA A 636 -5.81 10.31 21.76
N VAL A 637 -5.87 9.01 22.07
CA VAL A 637 -4.68 8.22 22.40
C VAL A 637 -3.77 8.11 21.18
N ILE A 638 -4.30 7.77 20.00
CA ILE A 638 -3.52 7.71 18.75
C ILE A 638 -2.84 9.05 18.47
N ARG A 639 -3.53 10.18 18.68
CA ARG A 639 -2.95 11.53 18.53
C ARG A 639 -1.77 11.78 19.47
N LYS A 640 -1.81 11.27 20.70
CA LYS A 640 -0.68 11.36 21.65
C LYS A 640 0.49 10.48 21.19
N LEU A 641 0.23 9.24 20.76
CA LEU A 641 1.25 8.31 20.28
C LEU A 641 1.95 8.84 19.00
N LYS A 642 1.25 9.55 18.11
CA LYS A 642 1.83 10.18 16.91
C LYS A 642 2.89 11.24 17.21
N LYS A 643 2.86 11.87 18.40
CA LYS A 643 3.93 12.79 18.83
C LYS A 643 5.23 12.04 19.15
N GLN A 644 5.17 10.74 19.43
CA GLN A 644 6.31 9.90 19.80
C GLN A 644 6.92 9.13 18.63
N GLY A 645 6.16 8.94 17.54
CA GLY A 645 6.60 8.20 16.36
C GLY A 645 5.47 7.95 15.39
N ARG A 646 5.77 7.23 14.30
CA ARG A 646 4.76 6.81 13.30
C ARG A 646 3.94 5.66 13.83
N VAL A 647 2.63 5.86 13.90
CA VAL A 647 1.67 4.94 14.51
C VAL A 647 0.88 4.19 13.44
N ALA A 648 0.86 2.86 13.55
CA ALA A 648 -0.15 2.03 12.91
C ALA A 648 -1.19 1.63 13.96
N MET A 649 -2.50 1.83 13.66
CA MET A 649 -3.61 1.32 14.47
C MET A 649 -4.16 0.05 13.81
N VAL A 650 -4.37 -1.00 14.59
CA VAL A 650 -4.96 -2.26 14.16
C VAL A 650 -6.27 -2.48 14.92
N GLY A 651 -7.35 -2.70 14.18
CA GLY A 651 -8.68 -2.95 14.74
C GLY A 651 -9.57 -3.71 13.76
N ASP A 652 -10.71 -4.22 14.23
CA ASP A 652 -11.64 -5.05 13.45
C ASP A 652 -13.04 -4.42 13.30
N GLY A 653 -13.37 -3.42 14.10
CA GLY A 653 -14.71 -2.94 14.30
C GLY A 653 -15.01 -1.50 13.87
N ILE A 654 -16.31 -1.20 13.84
CA ILE A 654 -16.85 0.15 13.59
C ILE A 654 -16.32 1.15 14.65
N ASN A 655 -16.14 0.69 15.89
CA ASN A 655 -15.67 1.50 17.00
C ASN A 655 -14.23 2.00 16.83
N ASP A 656 -13.45 1.35 15.98
CA ASP A 656 -12.05 1.69 15.71
C ASP A 656 -11.86 2.64 14.51
N ALA A 657 -12.89 2.84 13.68
CA ALA A 657 -12.81 3.63 12.46
C ALA A 657 -12.22 5.04 12.67
N PRO A 658 -12.60 5.81 13.72
CA PRO A 658 -11.97 7.11 13.99
C PRO A 658 -10.47 6.99 14.33
N ALA A 659 -10.07 5.95 15.07
CA ALA A 659 -8.68 5.71 15.43
C ALA A 659 -7.84 5.20 14.24
N LEU A 660 -8.42 4.32 13.40
CA LEU A 660 -7.82 3.84 12.14
C LEU A 660 -7.51 5.02 11.20
N THR A 661 -8.52 5.88 10.96
CA THR A 661 -8.35 7.07 10.11
C THR A 661 -7.35 8.08 10.69
N ARG A 662 -7.26 8.20 12.01
CA ARG A 662 -6.36 9.15 12.68
C ARG A 662 -4.91 8.71 12.67
N ALA A 663 -4.63 7.43 12.68
CA ALA A 663 -3.28 6.86 12.66
C ALA A 663 -2.49 7.32 11.41
N ASP A 664 -1.19 7.09 11.38
CA ASP A 664 -0.39 7.24 10.16
C ASP A 664 -0.66 6.08 9.20
N MET A 665 -1.19 4.97 9.73
CA MET A 665 -1.59 3.78 9.02
C MET A 665 -2.73 3.08 9.77
N GLY A 666 -3.90 2.98 9.16
CA GLY A 666 -5.00 2.16 9.63
C GLY A 666 -4.91 0.74 9.05
N ILE A 667 -4.99 -0.28 9.87
CA ILE A 667 -4.96 -1.69 9.48
C ILE A 667 -6.23 -2.37 9.99
N ALA A 668 -7.12 -2.76 9.08
CA ALA A 668 -8.28 -3.58 9.40
C ALA A 668 -7.90 -5.06 9.40
N ILE A 669 -8.31 -5.80 10.45
CA ILE A 669 -8.02 -7.23 10.61
C ILE A 669 -9.31 -8.06 10.43
N GLY A 670 -9.21 -9.15 9.64
CA GLY A 670 -10.35 -9.96 9.27
C GLY A 670 -11.20 -9.30 8.18
N ALA A 671 -12.16 -10.03 7.65
CA ALA A 671 -13.21 -9.49 6.77
C ALA A 671 -14.20 -8.64 7.60
N GLY A 672 -13.67 -7.67 8.36
CA GLY A 672 -14.39 -6.83 9.31
C GLY A 672 -15.59 -6.09 8.70
N SER A 673 -16.23 -5.21 9.47
CA SER A 673 -17.31 -4.38 8.97
C SER A 673 -16.86 -3.53 7.78
N ASP A 674 -17.74 -3.31 6.81
CA ASP A 674 -17.46 -2.46 5.64
C ASP A 674 -16.89 -1.09 6.07
N VAL A 675 -17.36 -0.56 7.21
CA VAL A 675 -16.87 0.70 7.79
C VAL A 675 -15.39 0.63 8.22
N ALA A 676 -14.94 -0.46 8.82
CA ALA A 676 -13.55 -0.63 9.21
C ALA A 676 -12.66 -0.81 7.97
N ILE A 677 -13.15 -1.55 6.97
CA ILE A 677 -12.48 -1.69 5.67
C ILE A 677 -12.33 -0.32 5.02
N ASP A 678 -13.38 0.51 5.00
CA ASP A 678 -13.33 1.84 4.39
C ASP A 678 -12.36 2.79 5.10
N ALA A 679 -12.31 2.75 6.42
CA ALA A 679 -11.46 3.60 7.25
C ALA A 679 -9.96 3.21 7.23
N ALA A 680 -9.64 1.95 6.90
CA ALA A 680 -8.28 1.44 6.93
C ALA A 680 -7.50 1.72 5.64
N ASP A 681 -6.18 1.79 5.74
CA ASP A 681 -5.22 1.88 4.62
C ASP A 681 -4.76 0.50 4.15
N VAL A 682 -4.75 -0.47 5.06
CA VAL A 682 -4.38 -1.87 4.82
C VAL A 682 -5.49 -2.76 5.33
N VAL A 683 -5.89 -3.75 4.53
CA VAL A 683 -6.89 -4.75 4.90
C VAL A 683 -6.23 -6.12 4.94
N LEU A 684 -6.32 -6.77 6.09
CA LEU A 684 -5.88 -8.14 6.29
C LEU A 684 -7.11 -9.05 6.16
N MET A 685 -7.14 -9.87 5.12
CA MET A 685 -8.29 -10.73 4.80
C MET A 685 -8.56 -11.80 5.86
N LYS A 686 -7.53 -12.17 6.62
CA LYS A 686 -7.59 -13.15 7.67
C LYS A 686 -7.70 -12.47 9.03
N SER A 687 -8.43 -13.12 9.96
CA SER A 687 -8.51 -12.64 11.34
C SER A 687 -7.30 -13.11 12.19
N ARG A 688 -6.07 -12.95 11.66
CA ARG A 688 -4.83 -13.39 12.33
C ARG A 688 -3.90 -12.21 12.57
N LEU A 689 -3.45 -12.06 13.81
CA LEU A 689 -2.56 -10.96 14.17
C LEU A 689 -1.17 -11.10 13.52
N ILE A 690 -0.74 -12.32 13.19
CA ILE A 690 0.55 -12.58 12.53
C ILE A 690 0.66 -11.94 11.13
N ASP A 691 -0.46 -11.58 10.52
CA ASP A 691 -0.48 -10.90 9.22
C ASP A 691 -0.01 -9.44 9.34
N VAL A 692 -0.07 -8.83 10.54
CA VAL A 692 0.45 -7.48 10.79
C VAL A 692 1.98 -7.41 10.64
N PRO A 693 2.79 -8.22 11.36
CA PRO A 693 4.24 -8.27 11.11
C PRO A 693 4.57 -8.73 9.68
N ALA A 694 3.76 -9.58 9.06
CA ALA A 694 3.94 -9.99 7.66
C ALA A 694 3.76 -8.80 6.69
N ALA A 695 2.76 -7.93 6.91
CA ALA A 695 2.54 -6.71 6.14
C ALA A 695 3.73 -5.73 6.28
N VAL A 696 4.22 -5.52 7.50
CA VAL A 696 5.40 -4.68 7.76
C VAL A 696 6.64 -5.24 7.07
N ARG A 697 6.85 -6.55 7.12
CA ARG A 697 8.00 -7.23 6.48
C ARG A 697 7.97 -7.07 4.97
N LEU A 698 6.82 -7.31 4.34
CA LEU A 698 6.63 -7.14 2.91
C LEU A 698 6.89 -5.69 2.48
N SER A 699 6.35 -4.74 3.22
CA SER A 699 6.56 -3.32 2.97
C SER A 699 8.04 -2.94 3.09
N ARG A 700 8.74 -3.36 4.16
CA ARG A 700 10.19 -3.11 4.32
C ARG A 700 11.02 -3.75 3.21
N ALA A 701 10.67 -4.97 2.78
CA ALA A 701 11.33 -5.63 1.65
C ALA A 701 11.14 -4.84 0.36
N THR A 702 9.93 -4.34 0.11
CA THR A 702 9.61 -3.50 -1.06
C THR A 702 10.37 -2.18 -1.02
N LEU A 703 10.42 -1.50 0.13
CA LEU A 703 11.20 -0.27 0.30
C LEU A 703 12.70 -0.49 0.08
N THR A 704 13.26 -1.58 0.62
CA THR A 704 14.66 -1.92 0.40
C THR A 704 14.94 -2.13 -1.08
N ASN A 705 14.06 -2.86 -1.77
CA ASN A 705 14.16 -3.08 -3.21
C ASN A 705 14.11 -1.77 -4.02
N ILE A 706 13.20 -0.85 -3.64
CA ILE A 706 13.13 0.49 -4.24
C ILE A 706 14.45 1.25 -4.06
N HIS A 707 15.01 1.25 -2.85
CA HIS A 707 16.27 1.93 -2.57
C HIS A 707 17.43 1.32 -3.36
N GLU A 708 17.51 -0.01 -3.47
CA GLU A 708 18.49 -0.71 -4.30
C GLU A 708 18.35 -0.30 -5.77
N ASN A 709 17.13 -0.31 -6.30
CA ASN A 709 16.85 0.10 -7.68
C ASN A 709 17.24 1.55 -7.96
N LEU A 710 16.89 2.47 -7.06
CA LEU A 710 17.26 3.88 -7.17
C LEU A 710 18.77 4.07 -7.07
N PHE A 711 19.44 3.39 -6.14
CA PHE A 711 20.91 3.45 -6.02
C PHE A 711 21.58 3.04 -7.32
N TRP A 712 21.23 1.89 -7.90
CA TRP A 712 21.84 1.43 -9.15
C TRP A 712 21.48 2.32 -10.34
N ALA A 713 20.24 2.85 -10.39
CA ALA A 713 19.81 3.78 -11.44
C ALA A 713 20.62 5.10 -11.45
N PHE A 714 21.11 5.55 -10.30
CA PHE A 714 21.99 6.72 -10.23
C PHE A 714 23.46 6.38 -10.37
N PHE A 715 23.91 5.29 -9.77
CA PHE A 715 25.31 4.94 -9.64
C PHE A 715 26.01 4.79 -10.99
N TYR A 716 25.38 4.10 -11.95
CA TYR A 716 25.97 3.95 -13.28
C TYR A 716 26.08 5.26 -14.05
N ASN A 717 25.14 6.20 -13.85
CA ASN A 717 25.17 7.53 -14.46
C ASN A 717 26.32 8.39 -13.86
N VAL A 718 26.52 8.34 -12.54
CA VAL A 718 27.61 9.07 -11.86
C VAL A 718 28.98 8.66 -12.39
N ILE A 719 29.19 7.39 -12.71
CA ILE A 719 30.44 6.88 -13.32
C ILE A 719 30.45 7.09 -14.83
N GLY A 720 29.31 6.83 -15.49
CA GLY A 720 29.19 6.79 -16.94
C GLY A 720 29.28 8.17 -17.60
N ILE A 721 28.70 9.21 -17.00
CA ILE A 721 28.72 10.56 -17.59
C ILE A 721 30.13 11.12 -17.68
N PRO A 722 31.01 11.10 -16.64
CA PRO A 722 32.39 11.55 -16.76
C PRO A 722 33.18 10.74 -17.78
N LEU A 723 32.97 9.41 -17.83
CA LEU A 723 33.63 8.53 -18.80
C LEU A 723 33.20 8.88 -20.25
N ALA A 724 31.91 9.10 -20.47
CA ALA A 724 31.34 9.50 -21.75
C ALA A 724 31.85 10.88 -22.19
N ALA A 725 31.95 11.82 -21.25
CA ALA A 725 32.51 13.15 -21.49
C ALA A 725 34.00 13.12 -21.84
N GLY A 726 34.70 11.99 -21.64
CA GLY A 726 36.10 11.83 -21.98
C GLY A 726 37.06 12.34 -20.91
N LEU A 727 36.65 12.46 -19.63
CA LEU A 727 37.49 12.99 -18.55
C LEU A 727 38.81 12.22 -18.39
N TRP A 728 38.83 10.92 -18.65
CA TRP A 728 40.02 10.08 -18.57
C TRP A 728 40.78 9.95 -19.89
N TYR A 729 40.27 10.56 -20.98
CA TYR A 729 40.96 10.49 -22.31
C TYR A 729 42.38 11.06 -22.27
N PRO A 730 42.67 12.25 -21.67
CA PRO A 730 43.99 12.79 -21.63
C PRO A 730 45.00 11.96 -20.84
N LEU A 731 44.51 11.18 -19.84
CA LEU A 731 45.38 10.40 -18.96
C LEU A 731 45.53 8.94 -19.41
N LEU A 732 44.46 8.32 -19.90
CA LEU A 732 44.39 6.87 -20.19
C LEU A 732 44.07 6.56 -21.65
N GLY A 733 43.79 7.54 -22.49
CA GLY A 733 43.33 7.33 -23.87
C GLY A 733 41.97 6.68 -24.01
N TRP A 734 41.23 6.56 -22.93
CA TRP A 734 39.94 5.86 -22.93
C TRP A 734 38.87 6.68 -23.64
N LYS A 735 38.24 6.06 -24.63
CA LYS A 735 37.10 6.62 -25.39
C LYS A 735 35.88 5.74 -25.22
N LEU A 736 34.77 6.30 -24.73
CA LEU A 736 33.49 5.58 -24.73
C LEU A 736 32.76 5.83 -26.06
N ASN A 737 32.48 4.75 -26.79
CA ASN A 737 31.63 4.84 -27.97
C ASN A 737 30.17 4.98 -27.54
N PRO A 738 29.33 5.85 -28.17
CA PRO A 738 27.94 6.02 -27.87
C PRO A 738 27.11 4.72 -27.83
N MET A 739 27.48 3.72 -28.62
CA MET A 739 26.84 2.41 -28.65
C MET A 739 26.91 1.68 -27.32
N PHE A 740 28.06 1.71 -26.64
CA PHE A 740 28.22 1.09 -25.31
C PHE A 740 27.38 1.82 -24.25
N GLY A 741 27.22 3.15 -24.40
CA GLY A 741 26.32 3.93 -23.56
C GLY A 741 24.87 3.46 -23.70
N ALA A 742 24.40 3.24 -24.92
CA ALA A 742 23.05 2.75 -25.20
C ALA A 742 22.84 1.32 -24.70
N ALA A 743 23.83 0.44 -24.82
CA ALA A 743 23.79 -0.92 -24.28
C ALA A 743 23.70 -0.93 -22.76
N ALA A 744 24.53 -0.14 -22.08
CA ALA A 744 24.54 -0.02 -20.61
C ALA A 744 23.20 0.49 -20.08
N MET A 745 22.61 1.47 -20.75
CA MET A 745 21.28 2.00 -20.43
C MET A 745 20.20 0.92 -20.52
N SER A 746 20.17 0.14 -21.59
CA SER A 746 19.20 -0.93 -21.79
C SER A 746 19.33 -2.02 -20.72
N LEU A 747 20.57 -2.38 -20.37
CA LEU A 747 20.87 -3.36 -19.32
C LEU A 747 20.45 -2.85 -17.94
N SER A 748 20.61 -1.57 -17.65
CA SER A 748 20.18 -0.96 -16.38
C SER A 748 18.69 -1.12 -16.15
N SER A 749 17.84 -0.86 -17.15
CA SER A 749 16.39 -1.06 -17.04
C SER A 749 16.02 -2.53 -16.79
N PHE A 750 16.69 -3.45 -17.47
CA PHE A 750 16.51 -4.89 -17.25
C PHE A 750 16.88 -5.31 -15.83
N CYS A 751 18.01 -4.82 -15.30
CA CYS A 751 18.45 -5.11 -13.93
C CYS A 751 17.44 -4.62 -12.88
N VAL A 752 16.89 -3.41 -13.02
CA VAL A 752 15.89 -2.85 -12.11
C VAL A 752 14.64 -3.71 -12.06
N VAL A 753 14.13 -4.13 -13.22
CA VAL A 753 12.93 -4.97 -13.26
C VAL A 753 13.19 -6.36 -12.70
N THR A 754 14.34 -6.98 -13.04
CA THR A 754 14.71 -8.28 -12.50
C THR A 754 14.87 -8.24 -10.98
N ASN A 755 15.47 -7.17 -10.44
CA ASN A 755 15.56 -6.96 -9.00
C ASN A 755 14.17 -6.81 -8.35
N ALA A 756 13.26 -6.07 -8.98
CA ALA A 756 11.88 -5.94 -8.47
C ALA A 756 11.13 -7.28 -8.46
N LEU A 757 11.27 -8.11 -9.50
CA LEU A 757 10.67 -9.44 -9.56
C LEU A 757 11.18 -10.39 -8.46
N ARG A 758 12.37 -10.13 -7.88
CA ARG A 758 12.90 -10.87 -6.72
C ARG A 758 11.97 -10.79 -5.51
N LEU A 759 11.13 -9.75 -5.40
CA LEU A 759 10.11 -9.63 -4.33
C LEU A 759 9.10 -10.78 -4.34
N ASN A 760 8.87 -11.44 -5.47
CA ASN A 760 8.01 -12.64 -5.52
C ASN A 760 8.56 -13.81 -4.68
N LEU A 761 9.89 -13.83 -4.45
CA LEU A 761 10.57 -14.82 -3.62
C LEU A 761 10.54 -14.45 -2.11
N CYS A 762 10.03 -13.27 -1.76
CA CYS A 762 9.93 -12.84 -0.37
C CYS A 762 9.02 -13.77 0.42
N ARG A 763 9.55 -14.31 1.53
CA ARG A 763 8.82 -15.15 2.49
C ARG A 763 8.24 -14.23 3.57
N VAL A 764 7.00 -13.77 3.35
CA VAL A 764 6.36 -12.76 4.21
C VAL A 764 6.14 -13.22 5.66
N TYR A 765 6.05 -14.52 5.91
CA TYR A 765 5.86 -15.12 7.24
C TYR A 765 7.14 -15.60 7.91
N ASP A 766 8.33 -15.50 7.27
CA ASP A 766 9.60 -15.95 7.84
C ASP A 766 10.32 -14.80 8.58
N PRO A 767 10.44 -14.85 9.92
CA PRO A 767 11.05 -13.77 10.71
C PRO A 767 12.59 -13.77 10.70
N LYS A 768 13.25 -14.76 10.07
CA LYS A 768 14.72 -14.94 10.16
C LYS A 768 15.55 -13.75 9.67
N HIS A 769 14.98 -12.91 8.81
CA HIS A 769 15.66 -11.78 8.18
C HIS A 769 15.11 -10.42 8.63
N ASP A 770 14.35 -10.39 9.74
CA ASP A 770 13.79 -9.15 10.26
C ASP A 770 14.91 -8.20 10.71
N ARG A 771 14.86 -6.96 10.23
CA ARG A 771 15.78 -5.89 10.61
C ARG A 771 15.07 -4.91 11.54
N LYS A 772 15.74 -4.50 12.62
CA LYS A 772 15.25 -3.41 13.46
C LYS A 772 15.08 -2.14 12.63
N ALA A 773 14.01 -1.39 12.89
CA ALA A 773 13.78 -0.11 12.25
C ALA A 773 14.98 0.80 12.50
N THR A 774 15.59 1.33 11.42
CA THR A 774 16.58 2.41 11.56
C THR A 774 15.83 3.67 11.99
N PRO A 775 16.20 4.31 13.11
CA PRO A 775 15.59 5.57 13.52
C PRO A 775 15.72 6.58 12.38
N ASP A 776 14.64 7.28 12.03
CA ASP A 776 14.66 8.31 11.00
C ASP A 776 15.75 9.34 11.34
N ARG A 777 16.71 9.54 10.44
CA ARG A 777 17.88 10.41 10.65
C ARG A 777 17.48 11.87 10.91
N LYS A 778 16.22 12.24 10.62
CA LYS A 778 15.63 13.56 10.90
C LYS A 778 15.24 13.75 12.37
N ASN A 779 15.06 12.69 13.14
CA ASN A 779 14.79 12.76 14.57
C ASN A 779 16.05 12.66 15.46
N LYS A 780 17.27 12.65 14.87
CA LYS A 780 18.51 12.75 15.65
C LYS A 780 18.77 14.15 16.23
N THR A 781 17.95 15.14 15.90
CA THR A 781 18.01 16.45 16.55
C THR A 781 17.08 16.59 17.76
N ASN A 782 16.26 15.57 18.07
CA ASN A 782 15.51 15.48 19.31
C ASN A 782 15.81 14.15 20.01
N LYS A 783 17.06 13.87 20.38
CA LYS A 783 17.28 13.23 21.66
C LYS A 783 16.83 14.24 22.70
N PRO A 784 15.95 13.86 23.65
CA PRO A 784 15.90 14.62 24.89
C PRO A 784 17.34 14.59 25.40
N ASN A 785 17.98 15.73 25.51
CA ASN A 785 19.02 15.89 26.52
C ASN A 785 18.34 15.39 27.79
N GLU A 786 18.92 14.38 28.43
CA GLU A 786 18.78 14.11 29.85
C GLU A 786 19.47 15.27 30.60
N SER A 787 18.97 16.46 30.46
CA SER A 787 18.88 17.50 31.41
C SER A 787 17.38 17.69 31.57
N GLU A 788 16.86 17.31 32.70
CA GLU A 788 15.53 17.67 33.19
C GLU A 788 15.32 19.17 32.95
N GLU A 789 14.76 19.58 31.82
CA GLU A 789 13.98 20.80 31.75
C GLU A 789 12.67 20.46 32.47
N LYS A 790 12.66 20.71 33.78
CA LYS A 790 11.46 20.99 34.53
C LYS A 790 10.71 22.04 33.71
N SER A 791 9.65 21.67 33.01
CA SER A 791 8.64 22.63 32.57
C SER A 791 8.10 23.24 33.86
N MET A 792 8.54 24.47 34.16
CA MET A 792 8.01 25.22 35.31
C MET A 792 6.60 25.62 34.94
N THR A 793 5.61 25.01 35.57
CA THR A 793 4.22 25.47 35.49
C THR A 793 3.98 26.39 36.70
N LYS A 794 3.45 27.61 36.44
CA LYS A 794 2.98 28.51 37.47
C LYS A 794 1.47 28.63 37.40
N THR A 795 0.82 28.57 38.59
CA THR A 795 -0.64 28.73 38.67
C THR A 795 -0.94 30.13 39.27
N MET A 796 -1.74 30.89 38.53
CA MET A 796 -2.15 32.25 38.95
C MET A 796 -3.62 32.22 39.35
N ASN A 797 -3.97 32.83 40.48
CA ASN A 797 -5.37 33.11 40.84
C ASN A 797 -5.74 34.53 40.38
N ILE A 798 -6.81 34.65 39.62
CA ILE A 798 -7.22 35.89 38.94
C ILE A 798 -8.66 36.22 39.33
N GLU A 799 -8.86 37.39 39.90
CA GLU A 799 -10.20 37.95 40.20
C GLU A 799 -10.68 38.85 39.06
N GLY A 800 -11.99 38.79 38.78
CA GLY A 800 -12.64 39.67 37.80
C GLY A 800 -13.01 39.02 36.49
N MET A 801 -12.62 37.73 36.24
CA MET A 801 -13.04 37.01 35.06
C MET A 801 -14.48 36.46 35.21
N MET A 802 -15.42 36.93 34.40
CA MET A 802 -16.84 36.55 34.48
C MET A 802 -17.37 35.67 33.36
N CYS A 803 -16.61 35.45 32.28
CA CYS A 803 -17.09 34.73 31.11
C CYS A 803 -15.95 34.23 30.22
N GLY A 804 -16.25 33.35 29.25
CA GLY A 804 -15.26 32.79 28.33
C GLY A 804 -14.54 33.82 27.44
N HIS A 805 -15.10 35.06 27.27
CA HIS A 805 -14.39 36.17 26.61
C HIS A 805 -13.23 36.69 27.47
N CYS A 806 -13.43 36.75 28.80
CA CYS A 806 -12.37 37.10 29.76
C CYS A 806 -11.22 36.07 29.72
N GLU A 807 -11.54 34.80 29.70
CA GLU A 807 -10.55 33.71 29.54
C GLU A 807 -9.70 33.88 28.28
N ALA A 808 -10.36 34.09 27.12
CA ALA A 808 -9.68 34.25 25.85
C ALA A 808 -8.75 35.49 25.83
N ARG A 809 -9.12 36.53 26.51
CA ARG A 809 -8.37 37.79 26.60
C ARG A 809 -7.12 37.60 27.46
N VAL A 810 -7.26 37.04 28.66
CA VAL A 810 -6.14 36.73 29.56
C VAL A 810 -5.20 35.68 28.94
N LYS A 811 -5.75 34.63 28.33
CA LYS A 811 -4.98 33.63 27.63
C LYS A 811 -4.11 34.22 26.53
N LYS A 812 -4.68 35.08 25.68
CA LYS A 812 -3.97 35.75 24.59
C LYS A 812 -2.86 36.68 25.08
N ALA A 813 -3.08 37.36 26.19
CA ALA A 813 -2.09 38.25 26.78
C ALA A 813 -0.91 37.45 27.36
N LEU A 814 -1.16 36.36 28.06
CA LEU A 814 -0.12 35.49 28.60
C LEU A 814 0.66 34.75 27.50
N GLU A 815 0.01 34.25 26.48
CA GLU A 815 0.65 33.57 25.33
C GLU A 815 1.40 34.54 24.38
N ALA A 816 1.23 35.82 24.52
CA ALA A 816 2.01 36.85 23.81
C ALA A 816 3.43 37.03 24.42
N LEU A 817 3.70 36.48 25.58
CA LEU A 817 5.03 36.52 26.20
C LEU A 817 5.92 35.42 25.63
N ASP A 818 7.09 35.73 25.12
CA ASP A 818 8.04 34.75 24.55
C ASP A 818 8.45 33.64 25.52
N ALA A 819 8.32 33.84 26.83
CA ALA A 819 8.63 32.88 27.87
C ALA A 819 7.47 31.91 28.19
N VAL A 820 6.26 32.12 27.62
CA VAL A 820 5.08 31.31 27.87
C VAL A 820 4.83 30.39 26.67
N SER A 821 4.85 29.10 26.87
CA SER A 821 4.57 28.12 25.84
C SER A 821 3.07 27.80 25.69
N GLU A 822 2.32 27.84 26.78
CA GLU A 822 0.87 27.56 26.81
C GLU A 822 0.25 28.18 28.08
N ALA A 823 -0.95 28.73 27.98
CA ALA A 823 -1.74 29.19 29.11
C ALA A 823 -3.15 28.58 29.09
N ALA A 824 -3.49 27.85 30.16
CA ALA A 824 -4.83 27.32 30.39
C ALA A 824 -5.55 28.21 31.41
N VAL A 825 -6.55 28.97 30.96
CA VAL A 825 -7.28 29.96 31.78
C VAL A 825 -8.71 29.47 31.96
N SER A 826 -9.25 29.59 33.21
CA SER A 826 -10.64 29.23 33.51
C SER A 826 -11.29 30.31 34.36
N HIS A 827 -12.43 30.87 33.89
CA HIS A 827 -13.22 31.84 34.63
C HIS A 827 -14.06 31.20 35.74
N GLU A 828 -14.41 29.89 35.56
CA GLU A 828 -15.19 29.14 36.58
C GLU A 828 -14.36 28.94 37.86
N SER A 829 -13.07 28.61 37.70
CA SER A 829 -12.15 28.42 38.84
C SER A 829 -11.38 29.66 39.24
N GLY A 830 -11.43 30.73 38.45
CA GLY A 830 -10.66 31.97 38.67
C GLY A 830 -9.16 31.78 38.56
N THR A 831 -8.69 30.79 37.74
CA THR A 831 -7.28 30.40 37.67
C THR A 831 -6.72 30.46 36.26
N ALA A 832 -5.41 30.77 36.15
CA ALA A 832 -4.62 30.56 34.93
C ALA A 832 -3.38 29.69 35.24
N VAL A 833 -3.25 28.55 34.53
CA VAL A 833 -2.06 27.70 34.62
C VAL A 833 -1.17 28.01 33.42
N VAL A 834 0.02 28.50 33.65
CA VAL A 834 0.97 28.98 32.67
C VAL A 834 2.16 28.02 32.60
N THR A 835 2.41 27.44 31.42
CA THR A 835 3.59 26.59 31.16
C THR A 835 4.68 27.45 30.56
N LEU A 836 5.82 27.53 31.21
CA LEU A 836 6.95 28.41 30.87
C LEU A 836 7.98 27.64 30.00
N SER A 837 8.45 28.26 28.96
CA SER A 837 9.57 27.82 28.12
C SER A 837 10.92 28.34 28.56
N SER A 838 10.90 29.44 29.35
CA SER A 838 12.08 30.06 29.97
C SER A 838 11.66 30.76 31.28
N ASP A 839 12.62 31.05 32.17
CA ASP A 839 12.31 31.68 33.43
C ASP A 839 11.80 33.11 33.23
N ILE A 840 10.66 33.41 33.85
CA ILE A 840 10.02 34.73 33.83
C ILE A 840 9.60 35.10 35.26
N SER A 841 9.77 36.40 35.63
CA SER A 841 9.43 36.86 36.98
C SER A 841 7.92 36.91 37.20
N ASP A 842 7.48 36.65 38.44
CA ASP A 842 6.05 36.68 38.80
C ASP A 842 5.46 38.07 38.62
N GLU A 843 6.27 39.12 38.83
CA GLU A 843 5.86 40.52 38.59
C GLU A 843 5.48 40.71 37.14
N LYS A 844 6.24 40.15 36.20
CA LYS A 844 5.94 40.32 34.74
C LYS A 844 4.68 39.58 34.32
N LEU A 845 4.43 38.39 34.82
CA LEU A 845 3.18 37.66 34.58
C LEU A 845 1.97 38.42 35.16
N LYS A 846 2.13 38.97 36.37
CA LYS A 846 1.12 39.78 37.04
C LYS A 846 0.81 41.05 36.28
N GLU A 847 1.82 41.85 35.90
CA GLU A 847 1.64 43.05 35.09
C GLU A 847 0.90 42.78 33.79
N THR A 848 1.18 41.65 33.13
CA THR A 848 0.53 41.27 31.85
C THR A 848 -0.96 41.01 32.01
N VAL A 849 -1.38 40.38 33.11
CA VAL A 849 -2.78 40.13 33.40
C VAL A 849 -3.48 41.38 33.91
N GLU A 850 -2.80 42.19 34.76
CA GLU A 850 -3.35 43.42 35.29
C GLU A 850 -3.49 44.52 34.23
N ALA A 851 -2.69 44.49 33.16
CA ALA A 851 -2.84 45.36 32.00
C ALA A 851 -4.15 45.09 31.20
N GLU A 852 -4.77 43.97 31.39
CA GLU A 852 -6.04 43.58 30.79
C GLU A 852 -7.25 43.82 31.72
N ASP A 853 -7.06 44.61 32.79
CA ASP A 853 -8.06 45.02 33.80
C ASP A 853 -8.54 43.88 34.72
N TYR A 854 -7.71 42.84 34.94
CA TYR A 854 -7.97 41.77 35.89
C TYR A 854 -6.95 41.82 37.04
N LYS A 855 -7.36 41.34 38.21
CA LYS A 855 -6.52 41.37 39.40
C LYS A 855 -5.92 40.01 39.73
N VAL A 856 -4.59 39.91 39.81
CA VAL A 856 -3.90 38.69 40.23
C VAL A 856 -3.72 38.68 41.76
N THR A 857 -4.30 37.69 42.41
CA THR A 857 -4.29 37.57 43.90
C THR A 857 -3.13 36.74 44.43
N SER A 858 -2.70 35.71 43.69
CA SER A 858 -1.54 34.91 44.03
C SER A 858 -0.96 34.22 42.80
N ILE A 859 0.35 33.90 42.82
CA ILE A 859 1.08 33.10 41.87
C ILE A 859 1.81 32.02 42.63
N GLN A 860 1.63 30.76 42.25
CA GLN A 860 2.25 29.58 42.88
C GLN A 860 3.07 28.77 41.86
#